data_79ce8a93e10eefd86efe1ec71ebbc3a5
#
_entry.id   79ce8a93e10eefd86efe1ec71ebbc3a5
#
_cell.length_a   1.000
_cell.length_b   1.000
_cell.length_c   1.000
_cell.angle_alpha   90.00
_cell.angle_beta   90.00
_cell.angle_gamma   90.00
#
_symmetry.space_group_name_H-M   'P 1'
#
loop_
_entity.id
_entity.type
_entity.pdbx_description
1 polymer ?
#
loop_
_entity_poly.entity_id
_entity_poly.type
_entity_poly.pdbx_seq_one_letter_code
_entity_poly.pdbx_strand_id
1 'polypeptide(L)'
;MTFIEWLKDCNEADPLTKKVYICNDYLNAERMLENASGENIVIRLERYTVADHAKHIIETSAEYMDSRIITMSNAEGCEIVRRIIDESGISYFKSDDHNACMEIFKTISELRMNCIGPDSLSLDSRRINTLRAIFQAYESKLSNSKLYDSAKLISIASGLIKAGKADVNSVHFAYDKEIEADKLTAEYIGLLPDPAVIDNMADMSDEQYQNGLRKLAQKAELWRNYGVTNEVERTVLHIVNSGYELCDTAVLCPDDEYMDLLMNMCDQYKVPVEFPEGISCRHSDVVAFFRAMLKWCKNDYRFDLFRDVMLSPVFHYEKEIEDGKTKSKGRIFLEAQNSGNGWGIEWYSTRDSQVFKVFYDVFKKDNVSAKEFYGGVLKLVNEYVRGTNAEQRSSISSVKDALIGRYRFYADYDKKLSLQEAMTEITDIAENARYSLPASKGAVTCCLMGRYSALFMKNIYVLGLTTGRFPVMQDESPVLNDKEREQLFGNRDHCSDAIERRKLTDLVRTVLMAERANLVVSCSVYDTVEIRAQSPSAVYTVIAAEKGIDVNKIEVYDYLSDRRKVSVRSEISLNSAFLNKAGEIGLHDDGAKQSESLTEYLDKQRESRIDILREMCENEHFIISATSLSTMLQCPLRFFYERIAHVEKPQEVDIDRSAWLKGNVKGMYIHEIMENYAKTVLKGKSAAEVSETVDKAMLDEIFESVSKNYLRNY
;
A
#
# COMPACT_ATOMS: atom_id res chain seq x y z
N MET A 1 -28.56 -16.73 15.37
CA MET A 1 -28.95 -17.61 14.23
C MET A 1 -27.96 -17.42 13.09
N THR A 2 -27.91 -18.33 12.14
CA THR A 2 -27.10 -18.14 10.92
C THR A 2 -27.86 -17.30 9.90
N PHE A 3 -27.12 -16.70 8.93
CA PHE A 3 -27.73 -15.92 7.86
C PHE A 3 -28.70 -16.75 6.98
N ILE A 4 -28.38 -18.04 6.77
CA ILE A 4 -29.21 -18.96 5.99
C ILE A 4 -30.52 -19.27 6.73
N GLU A 5 -30.47 -19.50 8.04
CA GLU A 5 -31.65 -19.72 8.88
C GLU A 5 -32.57 -18.51 8.83
N TRP A 6 -32.02 -17.30 9.00
CA TRP A 6 -32.80 -16.06 8.92
C TRP A 6 -33.50 -15.90 7.56
N LEU A 7 -32.80 -16.16 6.45
CA LEU A 7 -33.39 -16.07 5.11
C LEU A 7 -34.52 -17.08 4.91
N LYS A 8 -34.38 -18.31 5.44
CA LYS A 8 -35.44 -19.35 5.41
C LYS A 8 -36.66 -18.87 6.18
N ASP A 9 -36.47 -18.42 7.40
CA ASP A 9 -37.56 -17.93 8.25
C ASP A 9 -38.32 -16.75 7.59
N CYS A 10 -37.59 -15.79 7.01
CA CYS A 10 -38.20 -14.69 6.25
C CYS A 10 -38.97 -15.14 5.02
N ASN A 11 -38.49 -16.14 4.28
CA ASN A 11 -39.15 -16.66 3.08
C ASN A 11 -40.36 -17.49 3.43
N GLU A 12 -40.35 -18.18 4.57
CA GLU A 12 -41.52 -18.94 5.05
C GLU A 12 -42.62 -17.99 5.56
N ALA A 13 -42.24 -16.87 6.20
CA ALA A 13 -43.21 -15.88 6.67
C ALA A 13 -43.88 -15.09 5.53
N ASP A 14 -43.08 -14.39 4.71
CA ASP A 14 -43.48 -13.67 3.51
C ASP A 14 -42.30 -13.43 2.57
N PRO A 15 -42.17 -14.17 1.47
CA PRO A 15 -41.05 -14.06 0.55
C PRO A 15 -40.95 -12.69 -0.14
N LEU A 16 -42.08 -11.94 -0.23
CA LEU A 16 -42.15 -10.66 -0.94
C LEU A 16 -41.83 -9.45 -0.04
N THR A 17 -41.81 -9.63 1.28
CA THR A 17 -41.41 -8.54 2.19
C THR A 17 -39.94 -8.18 1.98
N LYS A 18 -39.66 -6.87 2.03
CA LYS A 18 -38.30 -6.31 1.93
C LYS A 18 -37.46 -6.84 3.09
N LYS A 19 -36.25 -7.28 2.79
CA LYS A 19 -35.24 -7.74 3.74
C LYS A 19 -34.06 -6.80 3.71
N VAL A 20 -33.57 -6.38 4.88
CA VAL A 20 -32.38 -5.54 5.02
C VAL A 20 -31.40 -6.24 5.92
N TYR A 21 -30.22 -6.49 5.39
CA TYR A 21 -29.09 -7.04 6.13
C TYR A 21 -28.06 -5.93 6.37
N ILE A 22 -27.86 -5.61 7.64
CA ILE A 22 -26.85 -4.62 8.07
C ILE A 22 -25.57 -5.39 8.40
N CYS A 23 -24.57 -5.26 7.52
CA CYS A 23 -23.32 -5.98 7.58
C CYS A 23 -22.19 -5.10 8.11
N ASN A 24 -21.22 -5.73 8.74
CA ASN A 24 -19.97 -5.07 9.11
C ASN A 24 -19.12 -4.74 7.86
N ASP A 25 -19.11 -5.67 6.90
CA ASP A 25 -18.36 -5.57 5.64
C ASP A 25 -19.18 -6.11 4.47
N TYR A 26 -19.20 -5.37 3.35
CA TYR A 26 -19.93 -5.79 2.12
C TYR A 26 -19.38 -7.09 1.53
N LEU A 27 -18.08 -7.35 1.65
CA LEU A 27 -17.47 -8.55 1.09
C LEU A 27 -17.88 -9.81 1.86
N ASN A 28 -17.92 -9.70 3.19
CA ASN A 28 -18.45 -10.76 4.02
C ASN A 28 -19.92 -11.05 3.67
N ALA A 29 -20.73 -10.00 3.54
CA ALA A 29 -22.14 -10.12 3.16
C ALA A 29 -22.29 -10.76 1.76
N GLU A 30 -21.42 -10.45 0.80
CA GLU A 30 -21.44 -11.07 -0.54
C GLU A 30 -21.20 -12.57 -0.47
N ARG A 31 -20.17 -13.00 0.26
CA ARG A 31 -19.86 -14.43 0.42
C ARG A 31 -20.93 -15.19 1.19
N MET A 32 -21.50 -14.56 2.20
CA MET A 32 -22.65 -15.11 2.92
C MET A 32 -23.85 -15.33 1.98
N LEU A 33 -24.08 -14.36 1.10
CA LEU A 33 -25.14 -14.43 0.10
C LEU A 33 -24.86 -15.49 -0.97
N GLU A 34 -23.62 -15.57 -1.49
CA GLU A 34 -23.21 -16.60 -2.44
C GLU A 34 -23.44 -18.01 -1.88
N ASN A 35 -23.00 -18.22 -0.64
CA ASN A 35 -23.21 -19.49 0.06
C ASN A 35 -24.71 -19.82 0.28
N ALA A 36 -25.51 -18.80 0.63
CA ALA A 36 -26.94 -18.96 0.82
C ALA A 36 -27.71 -19.19 -0.48
N SER A 37 -27.32 -18.54 -1.58
CA SER A 37 -28.00 -18.61 -2.88
C SER A 37 -27.88 -19.99 -3.55
N GLY A 38 -26.88 -20.79 -3.19
CA GLY A 38 -26.76 -22.18 -3.64
C GLY A 38 -27.91 -23.08 -3.18
N GLU A 39 -28.58 -22.74 -2.07
CA GLU A 39 -29.65 -23.54 -1.44
C GLU A 39 -31.01 -22.84 -1.38
N ASN A 40 -31.08 -21.51 -1.58
CA ASN A 40 -32.29 -20.73 -1.34
C ASN A 40 -32.51 -19.67 -2.41
N ILE A 41 -33.79 -19.33 -2.65
CA ILE A 41 -34.17 -18.18 -3.46
C ILE A 41 -34.04 -16.92 -2.59
N VAL A 42 -33.27 -15.95 -3.04
CA VAL A 42 -33.10 -14.65 -2.39
C VAL A 42 -33.86 -13.58 -3.17
N ILE A 43 -34.90 -13.02 -2.56
CA ILE A 43 -35.74 -11.99 -3.20
C ILE A 43 -35.78 -10.76 -2.30
N ARG A 44 -35.66 -9.56 -2.90
CA ARG A 44 -35.78 -8.24 -2.21
C ARG A 44 -34.90 -8.09 -1.00
N LEU A 45 -33.66 -8.58 -1.06
CA LEU A 45 -32.63 -8.38 -0.04
C LEU A 45 -31.77 -7.15 -0.43
N GLU A 46 -31.69 -6.20 0.48
CA GLU A 46 -30.75 -5.08 0.41
C GLU A 46 -29.68 -5.25 1.50
N ARG A 47 -28.48 -4.81 1.21
CA ARG A 47 -27.32 -4.90 2.11
C ARG A 47 -26.76 -3.52 2.34
N TYR A 48 -26.45 -3.20 3.58
CA TYR A 48 -25.89 -1.91 3.96
C TYR A 48 -24.87 -2.08 5.07
N THR A 49 -23.85 -1.21 5.09
CA THR A 49 -23.17 -0.90 6.35
C THR A 49 -24.10 -0.03 7.20
N VAL A 50 -23.81 0.11 8.51
CA VAL A 50 -24.61 0.97 9.39
C VAL A 50 -24.68 2.41 8.88
N ALA A 51 -23.54 2.96 8.45
CA ALA A 51 -23.46 4.32 7.95
C ALA A 51 -24.25 4.49 6.63
N ASP A 52 -24.20 3.51 5.73
CA ASP A 52 -24.94 3.56 4.45
C ASP A 52 -26.44 3.39 4.68
N HIS A 53 -26.87 2.52 5.61
CA HIS A 53 -28.27 2.40 5.98
C HIS A 53 -28.78 3.70 6.62
N ALA A 54 -28.01 4.30 7.53
CA ALA A 54 -28.35 5.59 8.11
C ALA A 54 -28.47 6.68 7.04
N LYS A 55 -27.54 6.72 6.07
CA LYS A 55 -27.62 7.62 4.93
C LYS A 55 -28.85 7.39 4.07
N HIS A 56 -29.16 6.12 3.76
CA HIS A 56 -30.37 5.76 3.01
C HIS A 56 -31.65 6.25 3.69
N ILE A 57 -31.77 6.10 5.01
CA ILE A 57 -32.89 6.62 5.79
C ILE A 57 -33.01 8.14 5.69
N ILE A 58 -31.88 8.87 5.75
CA ILE A 58 -31.87 10.31 5.64
C ILE A 58 -32.31 10.74 4.22
N GLU A 59 -31.71 10.14 3.18
CA GLU A 59 -31.97 10.47 1.78
C GLU A 59 -33.42 10.16 1.35
N THR A 60 -34.06 9.17 1.97
CA THR A 60 -35.46 8.79 1.71
C THR A 60 -36.46 9.56 2.57
N SER A 61 -36.00 10.29 3.58
CA SER A 61 -36.86 11.13 4.42
C SER A 61 -37.29 12.39 3.71
N ALA A 62 -38.59 12.74 3.80
CA ALA A 62 -39.14 13.96 3.22
C ALA A 62 -38.44 15.26 3.71
N GLU A 63 -37.86 15.23 4.91
CA GLU A 63 -37.16 16.37 5.52
C GLU A 63 -35.83 16.69 4.86
N TYR A 64 -35.17 15.69 4.27
CA TYR A 64 -33.84 15.81 3.67
C TYR A 64 -33.83 15.58 2.15
N MET A 65 -34.98 15.40 1.51
CA MET A 65 -35.09 15.05 0.08
C MET A 65 -34.40 16.05 -0.84
N ASP A 66 -34.38 17.33 -0.49
CA ASP A 66 -33.68 18.38 -1.22
C ASP A 66 -32.26 18.68 -0.69
N SER A 67 -31.81 17.95 0.34
CA SER A 67 -30.53 18.17 0.98
C SER A 67 -29.44 17.31 0.36
N ARG A 68 -28.36 17.94 -0.10
CA ARG A 68 -27.19 17.18 -0.56
C ARG A 68 -26.38 16.72 0.64
N ILE A 69 -26.37 15.43 0.89
CA ILE A 69 -25.55 14.78 1.92
C ILE A 69 -24.19 14.46 1.32
N ILE A 70 -23.13 15.02 1.90
CA ILE A 70 -21.75 14.74 1.52
C ILE A 70 -21.13 13.91 2.62
N THR A 71 -20.97 12.61 2.38
CA THR A 71 -20.28 11.71 3.31
C THR A 71 -18.80 12.03 3.34
N MET A 72 -18.25 12.19 4.53
CA MET A 72 -16.86 12.57 4.75
C MET A 72 -15.97 11.33 4.82
N SER A 73 -14.89 11.34 4.08
CA SER A 73 -13.82 10.34 4.15
C SER A 73 -12.85 10.63 5.29
N ASN A 74 -12.04 9.64 5.69
CA ASN A 74 -10.99 9.82 6.69
C ASN A 74 -9.97 10.90 6.29
N ALA A 75 -9.65 11.01 5.01
CA ALA A 75 -8.73 12.03 4.51
C ALA A 75 -9.29 13.45 4.65
N GLU A 76 -10.59 13.63 4.45
CA GLU A 76 -11.29 14.92 4.63
C GLU A 76 -11.40 15.28 6.11
N GLY A 77 -11.68 14.27 6.96
CA GLY A 77 -11.69 14.46 8.42
C GLY A 77 -10.32 14.88 8.96
N CYS A 78 -9.27 14.22 8.50
CA CYS A 78 -7.88 14.60 8.83
C CYS A 78 -7.57 16.05 8.40
N GLU A 79 -8.00 16.48 7.21
CA GLU A 79 -7.81 17.86 6.73
C GLU A 79 -8.58 18.89 7.59
N ILE A 80 -9.78 18.54 8.07
CA ILE A 80 -10.52 19.42 9.01
C ILE A 80 -9.75 19.57 10.32
N VAL A 81 -9.23 18.47 10.88
CA VAL A 81 -8.40 18.50 12.09
C VAL A 81 -7.15 19.35 11.88
N ARG A 82 -6.44 19.17 10.76
CA ARG A 82 -5.27 19.95 10.39
C ARG A 82 -5.57 21.46 10.39
N ARG A 83 -6.67 21.87 9.77
CA ARG A 83 -7.11 23.28 9.73
C ARG A 83 -7.47 23.83 11.11
N ILE A 84 -8.08 23.00 11.96
CA ILE A 84 -8.38 23.40 13.33
C ILE A 84 -7.09 23.69 14.10
N ILE A 85 -6.07 22.85 13.94
CA ILE A 85 -4.76 23.05 14.58
C ILE A 85 -4.11 24.33 14.07
N ASP A 86 -4.10 24.57 12.76
CA ASP A 86 -3.55 25.78 12.14
C ASP A 86 -4.25 27.07 12.62
N GLU A 87 -5.58 27.08 12.57
CA GLU A 87 -6.40 28.25 12.92
C GLU A 87 -6.36 28.55 14.43
N SER A 88 -6.23 27.51 15.27
CA SER A 88 -6.28 27.66 16.72
C SER A 88 -4.92 28.01 17.34
N GLY A 89 -3.84 28.01 16.57
CA GLY A 89 -2.47 28.25 17.09
C GLY A 89 -2.01 27.19 18.12
N ILE A 90 -2.56 25.99 18.06
CA ILE A 90 -2.23 24.88 18.95
C ILE A 90 -0.80 24.45 18.67
N SER A 91 0.05 24.46 19.71
CA SER A 91 1.48 24.13 19.59
C SER A 91 1.83 22.71 20.02
N TYR A 92 0.91 21.97 20.63
CA TYR A 92 1.17 20.62 21.13
C TYR A 92 1.20 19.59 20.00
N PHE A 93 0.23 19.64 19.08
CA PHE A 93 0.20 18.87 17.86
C PHE A 93 0.58 19.77 16.70
N LYS A 94 1.34 19.22 15.75
CA LYS A 94 1.77 19.95 14.56
C LYS A 94 0.81 19.66 13.41
N SER A 95 0.40 20.67 12.71
CA SER A 95 -0.50 20.55 11.55
C SER A 95 0.18 19.93 10.32
N ASP A 96 1.50 20.04 10.22
CA ASP A 96 2.31 19.42 9.16
C ASP A 96 2.55 17.90 9.38
N ASP A 97 2.27 17.39 10.60
CA ASP A 97 2.30 15.96 10.88
C ASP A 97 0.96 15.30 10.49
N HIS A 98 0.92 14.76 9.27
CA HIS A 98 -0.26 14.08 8.74
C HIS A 98 -0.70 12.89 9.61
N ASN A 99 0.25 12.10 10.13
CA ASN A 99 -0.06 10.94 10.96
C ASN A 99 -0.69 11.35 12.28
N ALA A 100 -0.17 12.38 12.93
CA ALA A 100 -0.77 12.92 14.14
C ALA A 100 -2.19 13.45 13.90
N CYS A 101 -2.42 14.19 12.82
CA CYS A 101 -3.76 14.68 12.45
C CYS A 101 -4.73 13.53 12.16
N MET A 102 -4.29 12.48 11.50
CA MET A 102 -5.08 11.28 11.22
C MET A 102 -5.44 10.54 12.50
N GLU A 103 -4.50 10.36 13.42
CA GLU A 103 -4.75 9.70 14.71
C GLU A 103 -5.70 10.52 15.61
N ILE A 104 -5.60 11.86 15.60
CA ILE A 104 -6.55 12.72 16.29
C ILE A 104 -7.95 12.56 15.69
N PHE A 105 -8.06 12.56 14.36
CA PHE A 105 -9.35 12.37 13.68
C PHE A 105 -9.97 11.01 14.01
N LYS A 106 -9.20 9.92 13.95
CA LYS A 106 -9.66 8.57 14.32
C LYS A 106 -10.13 8.52 15.77
N THR A 107 -9.37 9.13 16.68
CA THR A 107 -9.71 9.22 18.09
C THR A 107 -11.03 9.98 18.31
N ILE A 108 -11.22 11.13 17.65
CA ILE A 108 -12.49 11.89 17.72
C ILE A 108 -13.64 11.07 17.17
N SER A 109 -13.45 10.38 16.04
CA SER A 109 -14.47 9.52 15.44
C SER A 109 -14.88 8.39 16.38
N GLU A 110 -13.91 7.72 17.01
CA GLU A 110 -14.13 6.66 17.99
C GLU A 110 -14.89 7.16 19.22
N LEU A 111 -14.52 8.31 19.78
CA LEU A 111 -15.22 8.94 20.89
C LEU A 111 -16.67 9.26 20.52
N ARG A 112 -16.92 9.81 19.34
CA ARG A 112 -18.26 10.11 18.83
C ARG A 112 -19.12 8.87 18.64
N MET A 113 -18.56 7.81 18.08
CA MET A 113 -19.26 6.53 17.93
C MET A 113 -19.66 5.90 19.27
N ASN A 114 -18.91 6.22 20.33
CA ASN A 114 -19.23 5.78 21.69
C ASN A 114 -20.00 6.84 22.54
N CYS A 115 -20.59 7.83 21.89
CA CYS A 115 -21.40 8.88 22.54
C CYS A 115 -20.59 9.69 23.58
N ILE A 116 -19.27 9.78 23.46
CA ILE A 116 -18.40 10.58 24.33
C ILE A 116 -18.16 11.93 23.67
N GLY A 117 -18.74 12.98 24.27
CA GLY A 117 -18.54 14.36 23.81
C GLY A 117 -17.28 15.00 24.39
N PRO A 118 -16.86 16.18 23.88
CA PRO A 118 -15.65 16.86 24.35
C PRO A 118 -15.70 17.20 25.85
N ASP A 119 -16.88 17.51 26.41
CA ASP A 119 -17.04 17.85 27.82
C ASP A 119 -16.93 16.60 28.73
N SER A 120 -17.12 15.41 28.19
CA SER A 120 -16.96 14.13 28.89
C SER A 120 -15.52 13.66 29.02
N LEU A 121 -14.56 14.32 28.38
CA LEU A 121 -13.13 14.04 28.53
C LEU A 121 -12.64 14.53 29.90
N SER A 122 -12.86 13.73 30.95
CA SER A 122 -12.60 14.09 32.37
C SER A 122 -11.13 14.04 32.77
N LEU A 123 -10.26 13.53 31.90
CA LEU A 123 -8.82 13.41 32.15
C LEU A 123 -8.15 14.79 32.06
N ASP A 124 -7.20 15.07 32.97
CA ASP A 124 -6.50 16.34 33.03
C ASP A 124 -5.02 16.18 32.68
N SER A 125 -4.70 16.38 31.43
CA SER A 125 -3.34 16.52 30.92
C SER A 125 -3.29 17.55 29.79
N ARG A 126 -2.12 18.16 29.56
CA ARG A 126 -1.95 19.14 28.46
C ARG A 126 -2.40 18.55 27.11
N ARG A 127 -2.08 17.27 26.85
CA ARG A 127 -2.47 16.53 25.64
C ARG A 127 -4.00 16.43 25.54
N ILE A 128 -4.66 15.95 26.59
CA ILE A 128 -6.12 15.77 26.61
C ILE A 128 -6.86 17.11 26.54
N ASN A 129 -6.36 18.14 27.21
CA ASN A 129 -6.96 19.48 27.11
C ASN A 129 -6.84 20.03 25.68
N THR A 130 -5.74 19.73 25.00
CA THR A 130 -5.56 20.08 23.59
C THR A 130 -6.52 19.27 22.70
N LEU A 131 -6.64 17.94 22.92
CA LEU A 131 -7.58 17.11 22.21
C LEU A 131 -9.02 17.59 22.40
N ARG A 132 -9.40 17.96 23.64
CA ARG A 132 -10.74 18.52 23.96
C ARG A 132 -11.02 19.78 23.16
N ALA A 133 -10.05 20.71 23.08
CA ALA A 133 -10.20 21.93 22.31
C ALA A 133 -10.37 21.66 20.80
N ILE A 134 -9.57 20.74 20.25
CA ILE A 134 -9.70 20.33 18.84
C ILE A 134 -11.07 19.68 18.62
N PHE A 135 -11.51 18.81 19.51
CA PHE A 135 -12.79 18.13 19.41
C PHE A 135 -13.97 19.11 19.45
N GLN A 136 -13.97 20.08 20.36
CA GLN A 136 -14.99 21.14 20.43
C GLN A 136 -15.04 21.95 19.12
N ALA A 137 -13.89 22.32 18.58
CA ALA A 137 -13.80 23.02 17.30
C ALA A 137 -14.30 22.16 16.13
N TYR A 138 -13.98 20.85 16.14
CA TYR A 138 -14.47 19.87 15.15
C TYR A 138 -15.99 19.78 15.15
N GLU A 139 -16.61 19.60 16.33
CA GLU A 139 -18.07 19.59 16.49
C GLU A 139 -18.72 20.87 15.95
N SER A 140 -18.15 22.03 16.28
CA SER A 140 -18.66 23.32 15.80
C SER A 140 -18.57 23.41 14.27
N LYS A 141 -17.45 23.04 13.66
CA LYS A 141 -17.30 23.04 12.20
C LYS A 141 -18.27 22.06 11.53
N LEU A 142 -18.42 20.85 12.08
CA LEU A 142 -19.29 19.82 11.51
C LEU A 142 -20.77 20.22 11.60
N SER A 143 -21.20 20.84 12.70
CA SER A 143 -22.58 21.31 12.89
C SER A 143 -22.97 22.38 11.87
N ASN A 144 -22.03 23.24 11.49
CA ASN A 144 -22.24 24.33 10.54
C ASN A 144 -21.97 23.94 9.08
N SER A 145 -21.69 22.67 8.81
CA SER A 145 -21.32 22.17 7.48
C SER A 145 -22.32 21.19 6.91
N LYS A 146 -22.27 21.00 5.58
CA LYS A 146 -22.98 19.93 4.85
C LYS A 146 -22.22 18.60 4.83
N LEU A 147 -21.13 18.49 5.60
CA LEU A 147 -20.36 17.27 5.75
C LEU A 147 -20.96 16.41 6.84
N TYR A 148 -20.99 15.12 6.58
CA TYR A 148 -21.53 14.10 7.47
C TYR A 148 -20.51 13.01 7.68
N ASP A 149 -19.99 12.89 8.90
CA ASP A 149 -19.27 11.68 9.32
C ASP A 149 -20.25 10.57 9.75
N SER A 150 -19.76 9.37 9.98
CA SER A 150 -20.60 8.23 10.34
C SER A 150 -21.43 8.50 11.60
N ALA A 151 -20.87 9.12 12.62
CA ALA A 151 -21.59 9.42 13.86
C ALA A 151 -22.73 10.42 13.63
N LYS A 152 -22.53 11.46 12.83
CA LYS A 152 -23.59 12.43 12.48
C LYS A 152 -24.70 11.78 11.65
N LEU A 153 -24.35 10.90 10.69
CA LEU A 153 -25.34 10.16 9.91
C LEU A 153 -26.21 9.29 10.81
N ILE A 154 -25.60 8.47 11.66
CA ILE A 154 -26.29 7.55 12.55
C ILE A 154 -27.18 8.32 13.53
N SER A 155 -26.68 9.43 14.10
CA SER A 155 -27.45 10.25 15.05
C SER A 155 -28.70 10.87 14.43
N ILE A 156 -28.59 11.40 13.20
CA ILE A 156 -29.73 11.97 12.46
C ILE A 156 -30.74 10.88 12.09
N ALA A 157 -30.27 9.76 11.55
CA ALA A 157 -31.15 8.64 11.21
C ALA A 157 -31.88 8.09 12.44
N SER A 158 -31.18 7.97 13.58
CA SER A 158 -31.79 7.60 14.87
C SER A 158 -32.91 8.58 15.28
N GLY A 159 -32.68 9.87 15.08
CA GLY A 159 -33.66 10.91 15.33
C GLY A 159 -34.91 10.78 14.42
N LEU A 160 -34.72 10.50 13.15
CA LEU A 160 -35.80 10.27 12.18
C LEU A 160 -36.62 9.04 12.50
N ILE A 161 -35.98 7.94 12.89
CA ILE A 161 -36.66 6.69 13.32
C ILE A 161 -37.52 6.97 14.57
N LYS A 162 -36.92 7.59 15.59
CA LYS A 162 -37.62 7.95 16.85
C LYS A 162 -38.81 8.87 16.62
N ALA A 163 -38.72 9.77 15.62
CA ALA A 163 -39.79 10.68 15.26
C ALA A 163 -40.86 10.05 14.36
N GLY A 164 -40.73 8.78 13.98
CA GLY A 164 -41.64 8.10 13.04
C GLY A 164 -41.61 8.64 11.62
N LYS A 165 -40.51 9.29 11.24
CA LYS A 165 -40.29 9.90 9.90
C LYS A 165 -39.56 8.99 8.93
N ALA A 166 -39.19 7.79 9.36
CA ALA A 166 -38.52 6.76 8.53
C ALA A 166 -39.44 5.55 8.42
N ASP A 167 -39.58 4.99 7.21
CA ASP A 167 -40.36 3.78 6.96
C ASP A 167 -39.48 2.53 7.24
N VAL A 168 -39.53 2.04 8.49
CA VAL A 168 -38.81 0.85 8.89
C VAL A 168 -39.76 -0.32 9.28
N ASN A 169 -41.08 -0.08 9.32
CA ASN A 169 -42.04 -1.05 9.92
C ASN A 169 -42.39 -2.23 9.00
N SER A 170 -42.14 -2.12 7.68
CA SER A 170 -42.48 -3.17 6.68
C SER A 170 -41.25 -3.92 6.20
N VAL A 171 -40.23 -4.08 7.04
CA VAL A 171 -38.93 -4.62 6.64
C VAL A 171 -38.49 -5.66 7.67
N HIS A 172 -37.98 -6.80 7.19
CA HIS A 172 -37.25 -7.74 8.04
C HIS A 172 -35.79 -7.35 8.13
N PHE A 173 -35.33 -7.06 9.34
CA PHE A 173 -33.95 -6.68 9.60
C PHE A 173 -33.13 -7.85 10.14
N ALA A 174 -31.88 -7.92 9.70
CA ALA A 174 -30.84 -8.70 10.36
C ALA A 174 -29.54 -7.89 10.40
N TYR A 175 -28.68 -8.20 11.33
CA TYR A 175 -27.39 -7.52 11.46
C TYR A 175 -26.30 -8.46 11.98
N ASP A 176 -25.05 -8.16 11.61
CA ASP A 176 -23.89 -8.83 12.16
C ASP A 176 -23.67 -8.40 13.61
N LYS A 177 -23.51 -9.37 14.51
CA LYS A 177 -23.29 -9.10 15.94
C LYS A 177 -22.09 -8.19 16.23
N GLU A 178 -21.07 -8.24 15.40
CA GLU A 178 -19.87 -7.40 15.50
C GLU A 178 -20.14 -5.90 15.48
N ILE A 179 -21.26 -5.48 14.90
CA ILE A 179 -21.66 -4.09 14.73
C ILE A 179 -22.00 -3.43 16.08
N GLU A 180 -22.36 -4.20 17.09
CA GLU A 180 -22.71 -3.70 18.43
C GLU A 180 -21.51 -3.19 19.25
N ALA A 181 -20.29 -3.25 18.71
CA ALA A 181 -19.08 -2.83 19.42
C ALA A 181 -19.11 -1.36 19.84
N ASP A 182 -19.76 -0.49 19.03
CA ASP A 182 -19.90 0.92 19.33
C ASP A 182 -21.27 1.25 19.91
N LYS A 183 -21.32 2.06 20.98
CA LYS A 183 -22.55 2.41 21.68
C LYS A 183 -23.59 3.10 20.78
N LEU A 184 -23.18 4.05 19.93
CA LEU A 184 -24.07 4.74 19.02
C LEU A 184 -24.72 3.79 18.00
N THR A 185 -23.94 2.83 17.53
CA THR A 185 -24.41 1.79 16.61
C THR A 185 -25.39 0.84 17.29
N ALA A 186 -25.08 0.38 18.50
CA ALA A 186 -25.97 -0.46 19.29
C ALA A 186 -27.31 0.24 19.57
N GLU A 187 -27.29 1.54 19.93
CA GLU A 187 -28.50 2.34 20.12
C GLU A 187 -29.31 2.46 18.82
N TYR A 188 -28.64 2.63 17.67
CA TYR A 188 -29.31 2.69 16.36
C TYR A 188 -29.98 1.39 15.98
N ILE A 189 -29.29 0.26 16.12
CA ILE A 189 -29.84 -1.08 15.86
C ILE A 189 -31.06 -1.37 16.76
N GLY A 190 -30.99 -0.97 18.04
CA GLY A 190 -32.09 -1.11 18.97
C GLY A 190 -33.36 -0.31 18.63
N LEU A 191 -33.29 0.62 17.66
CA LEU A 191 -34.46 1.34 17.14
C LEU A 191 -35.15 0.62 15.97
N LEU A 192 -34.50 -0.37 15.37
CA LEU A 192 -35.07 -1.14 14.26
C LEU A 192 -36.09 -2.16 14.78
N PRO A 193 -37.17 -2.46 14.03
CA PRO A 193 -38.18 -3.39 14.48
C PRO A 193 -37.65 -4.83 14.44
N ASP A 194 -37.53 -5.43 15.59
CA ASP A 194 -37.21 -6.86 15.86
C ASP A 194 -36.06 -7.41 14.98
N PRO A 195 -34.87 -6.79 15.03
CA PRO A 195 -33.77 -7.17 14.14
C PRO A 195 -33.16 -8.50 14.59
N ALA A 196 -33.00 -9.44 13.66
CA ALA A 196 -32.36 -10.72 13.92
C ALA A 196 -30.83 -10.56 14.05
N VAL A 197 -30.26 -11.19 15.07
CA VAL A 197 -28.80 -11.21 15.29
C VAL A 197 -28.17 -12.34 14.49
N ILE A 198 -27.30 -12.01 13.56
CA ILE A 198 -26.47 -12.97 12.85
C ILE A 198 -25.15 -13.12 13.59
N ASP A 199 -24.99 -14.27 14.24
CA ASP A 199 -23.77 -14.58 15.00
C ASP A 199 -22.85 -15.48 14.16
N ASN A 200 -21.82 -14.89 13.60
CA ASN A 200 -20.78 -15.56 12.81
C ASN A 200 -19.55 -15.90 13.68
N MET A 201 -19.77 -16.28 14.94
CA MET A 201 -18.73 -16.50 15.97
C MET A 201 -17.89 -15.24 16.26
N ALA A 202 -18.55 -14.08 16.25
CA ALA A 202 -17.89 -12.79 16.51
C ALA A 202 -17.26 -12.73 17.91
N ASP A 203 -18.00 -13.22 18.92
CA ASP A 203 -17.54 -13.26 20.30
C ASP A 203 -17.01 -14.66 20.63
N MET A 204 -15.73 -14.87 20.38
CA MET A 204 -15.07 -16.13 20.72
C MET A 204 -14.49 -16.05 22.14
N SER A 205 -14.97 -16.92 23.05
CA SER A 205 -14.35 -17.04 24.36
C SER A 205 -12.92 -17.54 24.27
N ASP A 206 -12.11 -17.33 25.32
CA ASP A 206 -10.74 -17.84 25.38
C ASP A 206 -10.67 -19.34 25.13
N GLU A 207 -11.61 -20.10 25.67
CA GLU A 207 -11.67 -21.54 25.44
C GLU A 207 -12.01 -21.90 24.00
N GLN A 208 -12.95 -21.18 23.38
CA GLN A 208 -13.31 -21.38 21.98
C GLN A 208 -12.13 -21.01 21.05
N TYR A 209 -11.42 -19.93 21.35
CA TYR A 209 -10.22 -19.51 20.62
C TYR A 209 -9.12 -20.57 20.71
N GLN A 210 -8.80 -21.06 21.91
CA GLN A 210 -7.80 -22.11 22.10
C GLN A 210 -8.20 -23.42 21.40
N ASN A 211 -9.46 -23.81 21.47
CA ASN A 211 -9.97 -24.97 20.75
C ASN A 211 -9.91 -24.76 19.23
N GLY A 212 -10.17 -23.55 18.77
CA GLY A 212 -10.00 -23.16 17.37
C GLY A 212 -8.55 -23.30 16.89
N LEU A 213 -7.59 -22.80 17.65
CA LEU A 213 -6.17 -22.93 17.35
C LEU A 213 -5.73 -24.40 17.28
N ARG A 214 -6.22 -25.27 18.20
CA ARG A 214 -5.92 -26.71 18.16
C ARG A 214 -6.48 -27.38 16.91
N LYS A 215 -7.71 -27.07 16.52
CA LYS A 215 -8.32 -27.57 15.28
C LYS A 215 -7.53 -27.09 14.05
N LEU A 216 -7.15 -25.83 14.03
CA LEU A 216 -6.30 -25.25 12.98
C LEU A 216 -4.95 -25.97 12.93
N ALA A 217 -4.30 -26.17 14.05
CA ALA A 217 -3.02 -26.88 14.12
C ALA A 217 -3.10 -28.32 13.59
N GLN A 218 -4.16 -29.05 13.92
CA GLN A 218 -4.34 -30.43 13.42
C GLN A 218 -4.40 -30.50 11.89
N LYS A 219 -5.04 -29.52 11.24
CA LYS A 219 -5.23 -29.47 9.79
C LYS A 219 -4.05 -28.85 9.05
N ALA A 220 -3.34 -27.90 9.66
CA ALA A 220 -2.35 -27.08 9.02
C ALA A 220 -1.12 -27.88 8.52
N GLU A 221 -0.74 -27.72 7.27
CA GLU A 221 0.60 -28.00 6.77
C GLU A 221 1.49 -26.77 7.03
N LEU A 222 2.65 -26.98 7.64
CA LEU A 222 3.55 -25.88 8.03
C LEU A 222 4.65 -25.72 7.01
N TRP A 223 4.74 -24.52 6.45
CA TRP A 223 5.79 -24.16 5.50
C TRP A 223 6.71 -23.08 6.08
N ARG A 224 8.01 -23.27 5.87
CA ARG A 224 9.03 -22.22 6.05
C ARG A 224 9.69 -21.96 4.71
N ASN A 225 9.83 -20.69 4.38
CA ASN A 225 10.39 -20.25 3.10
C ASN A 225 11.55 -19.29 3.35
N TYR A 226 12.52 -19.26 2.43
CA TYR A 226 13.69 -18.41 2.58
C TYR A 226 13.30 -16.94 2.63
N GLY A 227 12.44 -16.47 1.73
CA GLY A 227 11.97 -15.08 1.70
C GLY A 227 10.54 -14.98 1.19
N VAL A 228 9.99 -13.76 1.20
CA VAL A 228 8.62 -13.47 0.79
C VAL A 228 8.34 -13.94 -0.65
N THR A 229 9.25 -13.63 -1.57
CA THR A 229 9.10 -14.03 -2.98
C THR A 229 9.06 -15.56 -3.13
N ASN A 230 9.92 -16.30 -2.39
CA ASN A 230 9.91 -17.77 -2.39
C ASN A 230 8.60 -18.32 -1.82
N GLU A 231 8.06 -17.69 -0.79
CA GLU A 231 6.81 -18.07 -0.16
C GLU A 231 5.62 -17.93 -1.11
N VAL A 232 5.51 -16.79 -1.78
CA VAL A 232 4.46 -16.52 -2.76
C VAL A 232 4.59 -17.43 -3.97
N GLU A 233 5.80 -17.59 -4.52
CA GLU A 233 6.04 -18.44 -5.68
C GLU A 233 5.74 -19.91 -5.37
N ARG A 234 6.19 -20.43 -4.22
CA ARG A 234 5.84 -21.79 -3.75
C ARG A 234 4.33 -21.98 -3.69
N THR A 235 3.62 -20.99 -3.18
CA THR A 235 2.15 -21.03 -3.05
C THR A 235 1.48 -21.13 -4.42
N VAL A 236 1.85 -20.26 -5.37
CA VAL A 236 1.28 -20.28 -6.72
C VAL A 236 1.61 -21.59 -7.43
N LEU A 237 2.84 -22.07 -7.34
CA LEU A 237 3.25 -23.36 -7.91
C LEU A 237 2.51 -24.53 -7.27
N HIS A 238 2.28 -24.51 -5.97
CA HIS A 238 1.51 -25.55 -5.30
C HIS A 238 0.05 -25.53 -5.76
N ILE A 239 -0.58 -24.37 -5.88
CA ILE A 239 -1.96 -24.22 -6.42
C ILE A 239 -2.03 -24.81 -7.83
N VAL A 240 -1.10 -24.46 -8.72
CA VAL A 240 -1.05 -24.97 -10.10
C VAL A 240 -0.90 -26.49 -10.17
N ASN A 241 -0.05 -27.07 -9.30
CA ASN A 241 0.28 -28.49 -9.34
C ASN A 241 -0.65 -29.39 -8.50
N SER A 242 -1.42 -28.81 -7.55
CA SER A 242 -2.29 -29.58 -6.65
C SER A 242 -3.48 -30.22 -7.35
N GLY A 243 -3.92 -29.66 -8.50
CA GLY A 243 -5.15 -30.06 -9.17
C GLY A 243 -6.42 -29.60 -8.45
N TYR A 244 -6.31 -28.68 -7.50
CA TYR A 244 -7.44 -28.09 -6.81
C TYR A 244 -8.27 -27.21 -7.76
N GLU A 245 -9.58 -27.12 -7.52
CA GLU A 245 -10.42 -26.15 -8.18
C GLU A 245 -10.02 -24.74 -7.70
N LEU A 246 -9.71 -23.85 -8.65
CA LEU A 246 -9.23 -22.50 -8.32
C LEU A 246 -10.27 -21.68 -7.59
N CYS A 247 -11.57 -21.83 -7.95
CA CYS A 247 -12.68 -21.14 -7.29
C CYS A 247 -12.91 -21.57 -5.84
N ASP A 248 -12.39 -22.73 -5.43
CA ASP A 248 -12.45 -23.25 -4.06
C ASP A 248 -11.16 -22.96 -3.28
N THR A 249 -10.30 -22.09 -3.79
CA THR A 249 -8.97 -21.79 -3.23
C THR A 249 -8.88 -20.32 -2.81
N ALA A 250 -8.45 -20.10 -1.56
CA ALA A 250 -8.18 -18.77 -1.02
C ALA A 250 -6.74 -18.63 -0.53
N VAL A 251 -6.18 -17.43 -0.71
CA VAL A 251 -4.88 -17.02 -0.19
C VAL A 251 -5.07 -15.81 0.73
N LEU A 252 -4.71 -15.97 2.01
CA LEU A 252 -4.76 -14.93 3.02
C LEU A 252 -3.39 -14.28 3.16
N CYS A 253 -3.32 -12.99 2.85
CA CYS A 253 -2.09 -12.19 2.85
C CYS A 253 -2.00 -11.29 4.08
N PRO A 254 -0.81 -11.07 4.66
CA PRO A 254 -0.66 -10.18 5.81
C PRO A 254 -0.78 -8.70 5.44
N ASP A 255 -0.36 -8.33 4.23
CA ASP A 255 -0.25 -6.94 3.77
C ASP A 255 -0.35 -6.82 2.23
N ASP A 256 -0.36 -5.58 1.76
CA ASP A 256 -0.43 -5.26 0.33
C ASP A 256 0.83 -5.69 -0.45
N GLU A 257 2.00 -5.82 0.17
CA GLU A 257 3.22 -6.31 -0.49
C GLU A 257 3.03 -7.75 -0.97
N TYR A 258 2.43 -8.61 -0.12
CA TYR A 258 2.08 -9.97 -0.50
C TYR A 258 1.03 -10.02 -1.61
N MET A 259 0.03 -9.12 -1.55
CA MET A 259 -1.01 -9.02 -2.59
C MET A 259 -0.40 -8.66 -3.96
N ASP A 260 0.49 -7.68 -4.00
CA ASP A 260 1.16 -7.24 -5.23
C ASP A 260 2.07 -8.34 -5.81
N LEU A 261 2.85 -9.01 -4.95
CA LEU A 261 3.68 -10.14 -5.36
C LEU A 261 2.85 -11.30 -5.88
N LEU A 262 1.73 -11.60 -5.21
CA LEU A 262 0.83 -12.67 -5.61
C LEU A 262 0.18 -12.37 -6.97
N MET A 263 -0.25 -11.13 -7.20
CA MET A 263 -0.79 -10.69 -8.50
C MET A 263 0.24 -10.90 -9.61
N ASN A 264 1.48 -10.46 -9.40
CA ASN A 264 2.55 -10.60 -10.38
C ASN A 264 2.88 -12.07 -10.67
N MET A 265 2.95 -12.91 -9.63
CA MET A 265 3.21 -14.34 -9.80
C MET A 265 2.04 -15.06 -10.48
N CYS A 266 0.81 -14.76 -10.11
CA CYS A 266 -0.38 -15.32 -10.76
C CYS A 266 -0.45 -14.92 -12.23
N ASP A 267 -0.13 -13.68 -12.60
CA ASP A 267 -0.05 -13.27 -14.01
C ASP A 267 1.07 -14.02 -14.75
N GLN A 268 2.22 -14.19 -14.14
CA GLN A 268 3.35 -14.92 -14.71
C GLN A 268 2.99 -16.39 -15.00
N TYR A 269 2.31 -17.06 -14.07
CA TYR A 269 1.90 -18.46 -14.20
C TYR A 269 0.50 -18.61 -14.82
N LYS A 270 -0.13 -17.52 -15.25
CA LYS A 270 -1.47 -17.47 -15.87
C LYS A 270 -2.56 -18.12 -14.99
N VAL A 271 -2.45 -17.92 -13.68
CA VAL A 271 -3.46 -18.31 -12.72
C VAL A 271 -4.47 -17.18 -12.58
N PRO A 272 -5.76 -17.41 -12.90
CA PRO A 272 -6.78 -16.39 -12.68
C PRO A 272 -6.94 -16.13 -11.19
N VAL A 273 -6.90 -14.86 -10.79
CA VAL A 273 -6.97 -14.42 -9.41
C VAL A 273 -7.95 -13.26 -9.27
N GLU A 274 -8.66 -13.22 -8.16
CA GLU A 274 -9.52 -12.10 -7.78
C GLU A 274 -9.09 -11.52 -6.45
N PHE A 275 -9.22 -10.22 -6.34
CA PHE A 275 -8.93 -9.45 -5.13
C PHE A 275 -10.20 -8.71 -4.71
N PRO A 276 -11.06 -9.30 -3.88
CA PRO A 276 -12.35 -8.71 -3.52
C PRO A 276 -12.22 -7.33 -2.86
N GLU A 277 -11.19 -7.13 -2.03
CA GLU A 277 -10.90 -5.84 -1.38
C GLU A 277 -10.18 -4.84 -2.30
N GLY A 278 -9.94 -5.23 -3.54
CA GLY A 278 -9.10 -4.49 -4.48
C GLY A 278 -7.61 -4.57 -4.14
N ILE A 279 -6.81 -4.05 -5.05
CA ILE A 279 -5.34 -3.96 -4.94
C ILE A 279 -4.96 -2.50 -4.72
N SER A 280 -3.92 -2.24 -3.94
CA SER A 280 -3.38 -0.89 -3.78
C SER A 280 -2.91 -0.33 -5.12
N CYS A 281 -3.24 0.94 -5.41
CA CYS A 281 -2.70 1.61 -6.59
C CYS A 281 -1.21 1.95 -6.47
N ARG A 282 -0.59 1.71 -5.32
CA ARG A 282 0.77 2.16 -4.98
C ARG A 282 1.84 1.80 -6.01
N HIS A 283 1.72 0.64 -6.65
CA HIS A 283 2.65 0.15 -7.67
C HIS A 283 2.11 0.25 -9.10
N SER A 284 0.95 0.90 -9.28
CA SER A 284 0.34 1.10 -10.59
C SER A 284 1.06 2.18 -11.42
N ASP A 285 0.95 2.06 -12.74
CA ASP A 285 1.52 3.03 -13.69
C ASP A 285 0.99 4.45 -13.49
N VAL A 286 -0.27 4.61 -13.05
CA VAL A 286 -0.86 5.93 -12.81
C VAL A 286 -0.23 6.59 -11.57
N VAL A 287 0.10 5.84 -10.54
CA VAL A 287 0.82 6.37 -9.37
C VAL A 287 2.27 6.66 -9.73
N ALA A 288 2.93 5.81 -10.51
CA ALA A 288 4.26 6.08 -11.04
C ALA A 288 4.30 7.39 -11.84
N PHE A 289 3.25 7.69 -12.64
CA PHE A 289 3.08 8.96 -13.33
C PHE A 289 3.00 10.15 -12.37
N PHE A 290 2.19 10.07 -11.30
CA PHE A 290 2.09 11.14 -10.30
C PHE A 290 3.39 11.31 -9.51
N ARG A 291 4.08 10.22 -9.15
CA ARG A 291 5.41 10.29 -8.51
C ARG A 291 6.44 10.97 -9.42
N ALA A 292 6.42 10.68 -10.71
CA ALA A 292 7.29 11.34 -11.68
C ALA A 292 6.99 12.85 -11.75
N MET A 293 5.72 13.24 -11.77
CA MET A 293 5.30 14.65 -11.73
C MET A 293 5.74 15.33 -10.43
N LEU A 294 5.58 14.67 -9.27
CA LEU A 294 6.02 15.19 -7.98
C LEU A 294 7.55 15.37 -7.94
N LYS A 295 8.31 14.37 -8.41
CA LYS A 295 9.78 14.44 -8.51
C LYS A 295 10.20 15.61 -9.41
N TRP A 296 9.55 15.77 -10.55
CA TRP A 296 9.77 16.87 -11.46
C TRP A 296 9.47 18.23 -10.83
N CYS A 297 8.34 18.38 -10.15
CA CYS A 297 7.94 19.59 -9.44
C CYS A 297 8.93 19.95 -8.30
N LYS A 298 9.33 18.97 -7.47
CA LYS A 298 10.27 19.18 -6.36
C LYS A 298 11.69 19.56 -6.80
N ASN A 299 12.06 19.24 -8.02
CA ASN A 299 13.39 19.52 -8.58
C ASN A 299 13.36 20.67 -9.59
N ASP A 300 12.58 21.70 -9.31
CA ASP A 300 12.50 22.94 -10.10
C ASP A 300 12.24 22.69 -11.60
N TYR A 301 11.34 21.75 -11.87
CA TYR A 301 10.88 21.44 -13.22
C TYR A 301 11.99 21.10 -14.22
N ARG A 302 13.05 20.43 -13.77
CA ARG A 302 14.17 20.01 -14.65
C ARG A 302 13.66 19.13 -15.79
N PHE A 303 14.12 19.45 -17.01
CA PHE A 303 13.65 18.79 -18.22
C PHE A 303 14.03 17.30 -18.30
N ASP A 304 15.22 16.92 -17.80
CA ASP A 304 15.63 15.52 -17.76
C ASP A 304 14.70 14.62 -16.92
N LEU A 305 14.13 15.15 -15.82
CA LEU A 305 13.13 14.46 -15.00
C LEU A 305 11.74 14.41 -15.67
N PHE A 306 11.45 15.36 -16.56
CA PHE A 306 10.20 15.36 -17.32
C PHE A 306 10.09 14.18 -18.28
N ARG A 307 11.21 13.53 -18.61
CA ARG A 307 11.23 12.29 -19.40
C ARG A 307 10.31 11.24 -18.84
N ASP A 308 10.35 11.00 -17.53
CA ASP A 308 9.58 9.95 -16.87
C ASP A 308 8.08 10.27 -16.89
N VAL A 309 7.71 11.55 -16.82
CA VAL A 309 6.34 12.03 -17.01
C VAL A 309 5.89 11.81 -18.46
N MET A 310 6.68 12.29 -19.41
CA MET A 310 6.34 12.28 -20.86
C MET A 310 6.26 10.85 -21.41
N LEU A 311 7.18 9.97 -21.02
CA LEU A 311 7.26 8.60 -21.51
C LEU A 311 6.45 7.60 -20.70
N SER A 312 5.75 8.04 -19.65
CA SER A 312 4.87 7.19 -18.88
C SER A 312 3.92 6.38 -19.79
N PRO A 313 3.72 5.07 -19.51
CA PRO A 313 2.85 4.22 -20.33
C PRO A 313 1.38 4.66 -20.30
N VAL A 314 0.93 5.34 -19.26
CA VAL A 314 -0.45 5.84 -19.13
C VAL A 314 -0.65 7.24 -19.70
N PHE A 315 0.41 7.99 -20.00
CA PHE A 315 0.32 9.31 -20.60
C PHE A 315 0.26 9.21 -22.12
N HIS A 316 -0.79 9.71 -22.76
CA HIS A 316 -1.03 9.66 -24.19
C HIS A 316 -1.19 11.06 -24.76
N TYR A 317 -0.34 11.40 -25.75
CA TYR A 317 -0.37 12.67 -26.45
C TYR A 317 -0.25 12.45 -27.95
N GLU A 318 -1.31 12.79 -28.70
CA GLU A 318 -1.48 12.49 -30.12
C GLU A 318 -1.90 13.72 -30.94
N LYS A 319 -1.70 14.93 -30.40
CA LYS A 319 -2.20 16.17 -31.03
C LYS A 319 -1.27 16.75 -32.08
N GLU A 320 -0.02 16.32 -32.16
CA GLU A 320 0.94 16.84 -33.13
C GLU A 320 1.08 15.88 -34.31
N ILE A 321 0.94 16.45 -35.51
CA ILE A 321 0.99 15.71 -36.76
C ILE A 321 2.17 16.24 -37.56
N GLU A 322 3.01 15.33 -38.09
CA GLU A 322 4.13 15.60 -38.97
C GLU A 322 4.06 14.63 -40.14
N ASP A 323 4.11 15.13 -41.38
CA ASP A 323 3.99 14.33 -42.60
C ASP A 323 2.73 13.41 -42.62
N GLY A 324 1.62 13.89 -42.06
CA GLY A 324 0.36 13.14 -42.00
C GLY A 324 0.31 12.01 -40.95
N LYS A 325 1.34 11.89 -40.10
CA LYS A 325 1.41 10.90 -39.02
C LYS A 325 1.53 11.58 -37.66
N THR A 326 0.95 10.96 -36.65
CA THR A 326 1.09 11.44 -35.25
C THR A 326 2.55 11.37 -34.82
N LYS A 327 3.07 12.48 -34.33
CA LYS A 327 4.42 12.58 -33.78
C LYS A 327 4.52 11.85 -32.44
N SER A 328 5.45 10.94 -32.32
CA SER A 328 5.61 10.16 -31.08
C SER A 328 6.12 11.01 -29.92
N LYS A 329 5.69 10.70 -28.68
CA LYS A 329 6.14 11.35 -27.44
C LYS A 329 7.66 11.39 -27.33
N GLY A 330 8.33 10.28 -27.66
CA GLY A 330 9.78 10.17 -27.62
C GLY A 330 10.47 11.13 -28.60
N ARG A 331 9.90 11.31 -29.79
CA ARG A 331 10.43 12.26 -30.77
C ARG A 331 10.26 13.70 -30.29
N ILE A 332 9.09 14.07 -29.78
CA ILE A 332 8.85 15.40 -29.19
C ILE A 332 9.86 15.69 -28.08
N PHE A 333 10.08 14.70 -27.20
CA PHE A 333 11.05 14.83 -26.11
C PHE A 333 12.48 15.03 -26.62
N LEU A 334 12.94 14.22 -27.58
CA LEU A 334 14.28 14.30 -28.13
C LEU A 334 14.54 15.64 -28.86
N GLU A 335 13.56 16.16 -29.60
CA GLU A 335 13.67 17.47 -30.26
C GLU A 335 13.80 18.60 -29.23
N ALA A 336 13.02 18.55 -28.17
CA ALA A 336 13.13 19.52 -27.09
C ALA A 336 14.48 19.39 -26.35
N GLN A 337 15.01 18.19 -26.17
CA GLN A 337 16.31 17.92 -25.56
C GLN A 337 17.45 18.49 -26.45
N ASN A 338 17.37 18.33 -27.76
CA ASN A 338 18.36 18.86 -28.71
C ASN A 338 18.39 20.40 -28.73
N SER A 339 17.28 21.06 -28.32
CA SER A 339 17.25 22.52 -28.17
C SER A 339 17.82 23.03 -26.84
N GLY A 340 18.33 22.14 -26.01
CA GLY A 340 18.97 22.40 -24.72
C GLY A 340 18.13 21.97 -23.50
N ASN A 341 18.81 21.42 -22.52
CA ASN A 341 18.19 21.12 -21.23
C ASN A 341 17.91 22.42 -20.45
N GLY A 342 16.73 22.51 -19.87
CA GLY A 342 16.31 23.66 -19.09
C GLY A 342 15.73 23.25 -17.74
N TRP A 343 15.49 24.23 -16.92
CA TRP A 343 14.83 24.14 -15.62
C TRP A 343 13.91 25.33 -15.41
N GLY A 344 13.07 25.25 -14.39
CA GLY A 344 12.04 26.24 -14.13
C GLY A 344 10.83 26.06 -15.05
N ILE A 345 9.65 26.32 -14.51
CA ILE A 345 8.40 26.12 -15.27
C ILE A 345 8.30 27.02 -16.51
N GLU A 346 8.89 28.22 -16.48
CA GLU A 346 8.87 29.15 -17.60
C GLU A 346 9.57 28.63 -18.85
N TRP A 347 10.55 27.72 -18.69
CA TRP A 347 11.23 27.07 -19.82
C TRP A 347 10.23 26.34 -20.73
N TYR A 348 9.19 25.73 -20.15
CA TYR A 348 8.15 24.98 -20.87
C TYR A 348 7.24 25.88 -21.69
N SER A 349 7.03 27.13 -21.28
CA SER A 349 6.23 28.12 -22.03
C SER A 349 6.87 28.52 -23.36
N THR A 350 8.20 28.44 -23.44
CA THR A 350 9.00 28.85 -24.61
C THR A 350 9.13 27.76 -25.68
N ARG A 351 8.57 26.57 -25.44
CA ARG A 351 8.69 25.44 -26.39
C ARG A 351 7.53 25.43 -27.40
N ASP A 352 7.83 24.98 -28.62
CA ASP A 352 6.86 24.98 -29.71
C ASP A 352 5.76 23.92 -29.49
N SER A 353 6.12 22.75 -28.96
CA SER A 353 5.17 21.67 -28.73
C SER A 353 4.09 22.02 -27.71
N GLN A 354 2.84 21.75 -28.08
CA GLN A 354 1.66 22.02 -27.23
C GLN A 354 1.66 21.23 -25.93
N VAL A 355 2.30 20.05 -25.88
CA VAL A 355 2.36 19.24 -24.66
C VAL A 355 3.01 20.00 -23.50
N PHE A 356 4.09 20.75 -23.78
CA PHE A 356 4.77 21.54 -22.76
C PHE A 356 3.89 22.68 -22.22
N LYS A 357 3.07 23.28 -23.07
CA LYS A 357 2.12 24.33 -22.67
C LYS A 357 1.01 23.79 -21.78
N VAL A 358 0.57 22.54 -22.00
CA VAL A 358 -0.42 21.88 -21.12
C VAL A 358 0.09 21.79 -19.69
N PHE A 359 1.35 21.35 -19.52
CA PHE A 359 1.96 21.27 -18.18
C PHE A 359 2.25 22.66 -17.61
N TYR A 360 2.77 23.58 -18.43
CA TYR A 360 2.97 24.97 -18.02
C TYR A 360 1.69 25.58 -17.46
N ASP A 361 0.56 25.44 -18.14
CA ASP A 361 -0.71 26.04 -17.73
C ASP A 361 -1.21 25.54 -16.36
N VAL A 362 -0.90 24.28 -16.00
CA VAL A 362 -1.26 23.70 -14.70
C VAL A 362 -0.29 24.15 -13.60
N PHE A 363 1.03 24.26 -13.92
CA PHE A 363 2.09 24.43 -12.92
C PHE A 363 2.70 25.84 -12.87
N LYS A 364 2.22 26.82 -13.65
CA LYS A 364 2.81 28.19 -13.75
C LYS A 364 2.60 29.10 -12.54
N LYS A 365 1.68 28.75 -11.64
CA LYS A 365 1.34 29.62 -10.49
C LYS A 365 1.81 28.98 -9.20
N ASP A 366 2.66 29.64 -8.44
CA ASP A 366 2.92 29.32 -7.05
C ASP A 366 1.76 29.81 -6.16
N ASN A 367 1.46 29.10 -5.07
CA ASN A 367 0.34 29.43 -4.16
C ASN A 367 -1.03 29.47 -4.87
N VAL A 368 -1.45 28.33 -5.37
CA VAL A 368 -2.75 28.17 -6.03
C VAL A 368 -3.86 27.81 -5.04
N SER A 369 -5.10 28.15 -5.39
CA SER A 369 -6.28 27.54 -4.79
C SER A 369 -6.22 26.01 -5.01
N ALA A 370 -6.38 25.23 -3.95
CA ALA A 370 -6.42 23.78 -4.05
C ALA A 370 -7.47 23.32 -5.06
N LYS A 371 -8.66 23.91 -5.03
CA LYS A 371 -9.73 23.64 -6.00
C LYS A 371 -9.26 23.90 -7.45
N GLU A 372 -8.63 25.04 -7.72
CA GLU A 372 -8.16 25.38 -9.07
C GLU A 372 -7.12 24.38 -9.56
N PHE A 373 -6.17 24.02 -8.69
CA PHE A 373 -5.10 23.07 -9.02
C PHE A 373 -5.62 21.64 -9.27
N TYR A 374 -6.46 21.12 -8.38
CA TYR A 374 -7.10 19.82 -8.57
C TYR A 374 -7.95 19.77 -9.83
N GLY A 375 -8.66 20.84 -10.15
CA GLY A 375 -9.40 20.98 -11.42
C GLY A 375 -8.49 20.92 -12.64
N GLY A 376 -7.33 21.58 -12.60
CA GLY A 376 -6.30 21.54 -13.64
C GLY A 376 -5.71 20.14 -13.83
N VAL A 377 -5.34 19.47 -12.73
CA VAL A 377 -4.81 18.10 -12.77
C VAL A 377 -5.86 17.11 -13.25
N LEU A 378 -7.11 17.20 -12.79
CA LEU A 378 -8.21 16.35 -13.28
C LEU A 378 -8.46 16.52 -14.77
N LYS A 379 -8.38 17.76 -15.28
CA LYS A 379 -8.48 18.04 -16.72
C LYS A 379 -7.34 17.35 -17.49
N LEU A 380 -6.10 17.47 -17.01
CA LEU A 380 -4.93 16.81 -17.60
C LEU A 380 -5.11 15.28 -17.60
N VAL A 381 -5.52 14.71 -16.46
CA VAL A 381 -5.75 13.27 -16.34
C VAL A 381 -6.87 12.80 -17.28
N ASN A 382 -7.99 13.51 -17.35
CA ASN A 382 -9.10 13.15 -18.21
C ASN A 382 -8.74 13.20 -19.70
N GLU A 383 -7.90 14.13 -20.11
CA GLU A 383 -7.57 14.34 -21.52
C GLU A 383 -6.41 13.46 -22.00
N TYR A 384 -5.41 13.22 -21.15
CA TYR A 384 -4.15 12.60 -21.58
C TYR A 384 -3.80 11.29 -20.86
N VAL A 385 -4.48 10.92 -19.77
CA VAL A 385 -4.16 9.68 -19.04
C VAL A 385 -5.15 8.58 -19.40
N ARG A 386 -4.66 7.52 -20.03
CA ARG A 386 -5.47 6.39 -20.52
C ARG A 386 -4.78 5.07 -20.24
N GLY A 387 -5.57 4.03 -19.97
CA GLY A 387 -5.07 2.67 -19.78
C GLY A 387 -5.25 1.82 -21.04
N THR A 388 -4.23 1.08 -21.40
CA THR A 388 -4.23 0.13 -22.53
C THR A 388 -4.75 -1.24 -22.09
N ASN A 389 -4.50 -1.67 -20.85
CA ASN A 389 -4.98 -2.93 -20.28
C ASN A 389 -6.05 -2.71 -19.19
N ALA A 390 -6.62 -3.80 -18.66
CA ALA A 390 -7.67 -3.74 -17.65
C ALA A 390 -7.18 -3.13 -16.33
N GLU A 391 -5.98 -3.49 -15.87
CA GLU A 391 -5.35 -2.98 -14.67
C GLU A 391 -5.15 -1.47 -14.71
N GLN A 392 -4.54 -0.96 -15.78
CA GLN A 392 -4.35 0.48 -15.97
C GLN A 392 -5.69 1.23 -16.00
N ARG A 393 -6.73 0.70 -16.70
CA ARG A 393 -8.04 1.34 -16.74
C ARG A 393 -8.70 1.39 -15.36
N SER A 394 -8.65 0.29 -14.60
CA SER A 394 -9.23 0.23 -13.26
C SER A 394 -8.48 1.13 -12.27
N SER A 395 -7.15 1.08 -12.25
CA SER A 395 -6.36 1.93 -11.34
C SER A 395 -6.52 3.42 -11.67
N ILE A 396 -6.54 3.81 -12.96
CA ILE A 396 -6.81 5.19 -13.37
C ILE A 396 -8.20 5.63 -12.92
N SER A 397 -9.24 4.77 -13.08
CA SER A 397 -10.59 5.10 -12.63
C SER A 397 -10.64 5.34 -11.14
N SER A 398 -10.08 4.45 -10.34
CA SER A 398 -10.08 4.56 -8.87
C SER A 398 -9.33 5.80 -8.38
N VAL A 399 -8.17 6.09 -8.96
CA VAL A 399 -7.42 7.32 -8.64
C VAL A 399 -8.20 8.57 -9.04
N LYS A 400 -8.84 8.58 -10.22
CA LYS A 400 -9.69 9.71 -10.65
C LYS A 400 -10.86 9.94 -9.68
N ASP A 401 -11.54 8.88 -9.24
CA ASP A 401 -12.66 8.99 -8.32
C ASP A 401 -12.22 9.57 -6.97
N ALA A 402 -11.07 9.14 -6.46
CA ALA A 402 -10.47 9.69 -5.24
C ALA A 402 -10.13 11.19 -5.41
N LEU A 403 -9.51 11.58 -6.54
CA LEU A 403 -9.22 12.98 -6.83
C LEU A 403 -10.47 13.83 -7.03
N ILE A 404 -11.54 13.29 -7.64
CA ILE A 404 -12.83 13.96 -7.78
C ILE A 404 -13.48 14.19 -6.41
N GLY A 405 -13.40 13.20 -5.51
CA GLY A 405 -13.85 13.34 -4.12
C GLY A 405 -13.18 14.54 -3.45
N ARG A 406 -11.85 14.60 -3.55
CA ARG A 406 -11.05 15.69 -2.96
C ARG A 406 -11.32 17.05 -3.63
N TYR A 407 -11.47 17.09 -4.96
CA TYR A 407 -11.88 18.30 -5.68
C TYR A 407 -13.22 18.83 -5.19
N ARG A 408 -14.21 17.96 -4.96
CA ARG A 408 -15.53 18.32 -4.43
C ARG A 408 -15.42 18.90 -3.01
N PHE A 409 -14.58 18.29 -2.16
CA PHE A 409 -14.30 18.82 -0.84
C PHE A 409 -13.72 20.23 -0.91
N TYR A 410 -12.76 20.50 -1.78
CA TYR A 410 -12.19 21.85 -1.97
C TYR A 410 -13.16 22.83 -2.65
N ALA A 411 -14.27 22.38 -3.23
CA ALA A 411 -15.29 23.30 -3.71
C ALA A 411 -15.96 24.09 -2.58
N ASP A 412 -16.10 23.47 -1.40
CA ASP A 412 -16.69 24.08 -0.20
C ASP A 412 -15.62 24.52 0.82
N TYR A 413 -14.45 23.90 0.81
CA TYR A 413 -13.37 24.09 1.77
C TYR A 413 -12.04 24.42 1.09
N ASP A 414 -12.03 25.41 0.19
CA ASP A 414 -10.82 25.79 -0.55
C ASP A 414 -9.72 26.34 0.37
N LYS A 415 -8.49 26.11 -0.01
CA LYS A 415 -7.28 26.62 0.66
C LYS A 415 -6.22 26.95 -0.37
N LYS A 416 -5.27 27.79 0.02
CA LYS A 416 -4.06 28.00 -0.78
C LYS A 416 -3.00 26.98 -0.39
N LEU A 417 -2.37 26.37 -1.40
CA LEU A 417 -1.29 25.39 -1.27
C LEU A 417 -0.13 25.83 -2.16
N SER A 418 1.09 25.53 -1.76
CA SER A 418 2.19 25.47 -2.70
C SER A 418 1.99 24.32 -3.68
N LEU A 419 2.55 24.42 -4.88
CA LEU A 419 2.44 23.35 -5.87
C LEU A 419 3.03 22.03 -5.38
N GLN A 420 4.12 22.08 -4.59
CA GLN A 420 4.75 20.89 -4.03
C GLN A 420 3.85 20.19 -3.00
N GLU A 421 3.22 20.95 -2.11
CA GLU A 421 2.23 20.42 -1.15
C GLU A 421 1.04 19.79 -1.88
N ALA A 422 0.49 20.50 -2.87
CA ALA A 422 -0.65 20.01 -3.66
C ALA A 422 -0.31 18.72 -4.43
N MET A 423 0.87 18.64 -5.04
CA MET A 423 1.32 17.42 -5.73
C MET A 423 1.65 16.28 -4.77
N THR A 424 2.17 16.58 -3.58
CA THR A 424 2.39 15.56 -2.53
C THR A 424 1.04 14.98 -2.11
N GLU A 425 0.06 15.82 -1.81
CA GLU A 425 -1.29 15.40 -1.42
C GLU A 425 -1.97 14.56 -2.53
N ILE A 426 -1.84 14.96 -3.80
CA ILE A 426 -2.37 14.18 -4.94
C ILE A 426 -1.69 12.82 -5.04
N THR A 427 -0.38 12.75 -4.85
CA THR A 427 0.37 11.50 -4.91
C THR A 427 -0.04 10.57 -3.76
N ASP A 428 -0.17 11.09 -2.55
CA ASP A 428 -0.61 10.33 -1.38
C ASP A 428 -2.03 9.78 -1.56
N ILE A 429 -2.95 10.60 -2.10
CA ILE A 429 -4.32 10.15 -2.42
C ILE A 429 -4.29 9.03 -3.46
N ALA A 430 -3.47 9.16 -4.50
CA ALA A 430 -3.34 8.17 -5.55
C ALA A 430 -2.72 6.86 -5.02
N GLU A 431 -1.73 6.93 -4.14
CA GLU A 431 -1.10 5.76 -3.51
C GLU A 431 -2.06 4.98 -2.60
N ASN A 432 -2.94 5.69 -1.90
CA ASN A 432 -3.92 5.09 -1.00
C ASN A 432 -5.20 4.61 -1.69
N ALA A 433 -5.38 4.93 -2.97
CA ALA A 433 -6.49 4.40 -3.74
C ALA A 433 -6.35 2.89 -3.97
N ARG A 434 -7.48 2.19 -4.08
CA ARG A 434 -7.52 0.75 -4.38
C ARG A 434 -8.37 0.53 -5.63
N TYR A 435 -7.96 -0.41 -6.46
CA TYR A 435 -8.70 -0.77 -7.67
C TYR A 435 -9.05 -2.26 -7.66
N SER A 436 -10.16 -2.59 -8.28
CA SER A 436 -10.58 -3.98 -8.47
C SER A 436 -10.42 -4.38 -9.92
N LEU A 437 -9.98 -5.60 -10.15
CA LEU A 437 -9.99 -6.22 -11.47
C LEU A 437 -11.34 -6.89 -11.71
N PRO A 438 -11.77 -7.02 -12.98
CA PRO A 438 -12.98 -7.77 -13.28
C PRO A 438 -12.87 -9.20 -12.74
N ALA A 439 -13.88 -9.65 -12.00
CA ALA A 439 -13.94 -11.01 -11.49
C ALA A 439 -13.86 -12.04 -12.63
N SER A 440 -12.96 -13.00 -12.49
CA SER A 440 -12.82 -14.11 -13.43
C SER A 440 -13.54 -15.34 -12.87
N LYS A 441 -14.40 -15.96 -13.66
CA LYS A 441 -14.99 -17.23 -13.25
C LYS A 441 -13.89 -18.26 -12.99
N GLY A 442 -13.93 -18.91 -11.82
CA GLY A 442 -12.95 -19.91 -11.45
C GLY A 442 -11.60 -19.34 -11.00
N ALA A 443 -11.55 -18.14 -10.48
CA ALA A 443 -10.35 -17.50 -9.96
C ALA A 443 -10.03 -17.93 -8.52
N VAL A 444 -8.75 -17.83 -8.14
CA VAL A 444 -8.29 -17.92 -6.76
C VAL A 444 -8.64 -16.63 -6.05
N THR A 445 -9.23 -16.72 -4.86
CA THR A 445 -9.57 -15.54 -4.05
C THR A 445 -8.39 -15.14 -3.18
N CYS A 446 -7.90 -13.91 -3.33
CA CYS A 446 -6.80 -13.35 -2.52
C CYS A 446 -7.31 -12.20 -1.68
N CYS A 447 -7.13 -12.25 -0.37
CA CYS A 447 -7.62 -11.26 0.58
C CYS A 447 -6.65 -11.01 1.73
N LEU A 448 -6.82 -9.87 2.39
CA LEU A 448 -6.03 -9.53 3.58
C LEU A 448 -6.54 -10.29 4.82
N MET A 449 -5.63 -10.75 5.65
CA MET A 449 -5.97 -11.36 6.95
C MET A 449 -6.71 -10.38 7.86
N GLY A 450 -7.71 -10.89 8.58
CA GLY A 450 -8.47 -10.11 9.56
C GLY A 450 -9.59 -9.24 8.99
N ARG A 451 -9.87 -9.35 7.68
CA ARG A 451 -10.97 -8.62 7.04
C ARG A 451 -12.05 -9.52 6.45
N TYR A 452 -11.76 -10.77 6.25
CA TYR A 452 -12.60 -11.71 5.51
C TYR A 452 -12.98 -12.90 6.38
N SER A 453 -14.02 -12.74 7.18
CA SER A 453 -14.43 -13.73 8.19
C SER A 453 -15.37 -14.82 7.68
N ALA A 454 -15.91 -14.70 6.45
CA ALA A 454 -16.91 -15.60 5.90
C ALA A 454 -16.42 -16.42 4.70
N LEU A 455 -15.17 -16.89 4.73
CA LEU A 455 -14.63 -17.74 3.68
C LEU A 455 -15.08 -19.21 3.81
N PHE A 456 -15.80 -19.72 2.80
CA PHE A 456 -16.25 -21.12 2.70
C PHE A 456 -15.41 -21.90 1.69
N MET A 457 -14.10 -21.69 1.67
CA MET A 457 -13.16 -22.27 0.71
C MET A 457 -12.68 -23.65 1.14
N LYS A 458 -12.38 -24.52 0.16
CA LYS A 458 -11.86 -25.88 0.41
C LYS A 458 -10.34 -25.92 0.58
N ASN A 459 -9.63 -24.91 0.05
CA ASN A 459 -8.17 -24.83 0.15
C ASN A 459 -7.80 -23.43 0.61
N ILE A 460 -7.10 -23.33 1.73
CA ILE A 460 -6.73 -22.05 2.33
C ILE A 460 -5.21 -22.02 2.53
N TYR A 461 -4.59 -20.96 2.03
CA TYR A 461 -3.17 -20.64 2.25
C TYR A 461 -3.09 -19.39 3.11
N VAL A 462 -2.44 -19.50 4.27
CA VAL A 462 -2.19 -18.38 5.18
C VAL A 462 -0.71 -18.04 5.08
N LEU A 463 -0.38 -16.89 4.49
CA LEU A 463 0.99 -16.47 4.19
C LEU A 463 1.50 -15.44 5.20
N GLY A 464 2.80 -15.31 5.30
CA GLY A 464 3.45 -14.21 6.00
C GLY A 464 3.25 -14.20 7.51
N LEU A 465 3.11 -15.36 8.16
CA LEU A 465 3.09 -15.45 9.62
C LEU A 465 4.49 -15.26 10.21
N THR A 466 5.04 -14.07 10.00
CA THR A 466 6.38 -13.64 10.39
C THR A 466 6.27 -12.51 11.40
N THR A 467 7.18 -12.45 12.37
CA THR A 467 7.23 -11.39 13.38
C THR A 467 7.29 -10.01 12.72
N GLY A 468 6.41 -9.11 13.13
CA GLY A 468 6.29 -7.76 12.56
C GLY A 468 5.37 -7.64 11.33
N ARG A 469 4.92 -8.77 10.73
CA ARG A 469 3.95 -8.76 9.63
C ARG A 469 2.55 -9.19 10.07
N PHE A 470 2.42 -10.33 10.75
CA PHE A 470 1.12 -10.73 11.30
C PHE A 470 1.30 -11.61 12.55
N PRO A 471 0.60 -11.30 13.66
CA PRO A 471 -0.14 -10.05 13.85
C PRO A 471 0.79 -8.84 13.91
N VAL A 472 0.36 -7.71 13.34
CA VAL A 472 1.06 -6.44 13.54
C VAL A 472 0.77 -5.99 14.97
N MET A 473 1.79 -5.87 15.79
CA MET A 473 1.65 -5.27 17.12
C MET A 473 1.12 -3.84 16.95
N GLN A 474 0.03 -3.56 17.63
CA GLN A 474 -0.57 -2.24 17.62
C GLN A 474 0.12 -1.39 18.70
N ASP A 475 0.88 -0.39 18.28
CA ASP A 475 1.42 0.58 19.22
C ASP A 475 0.28 1.37 19.88
N GLU A 476 0.46 1.73 21.16
CA GLU A 476 -0.48 2.62 21.83
C GLU A 476 -0.58 3.95 21.06
N SER A 477 -1.81 4.44 20.88
CA SER A 477 -2.01 5.71 20.20
C SER A 477 -1.33 6.86 20.96
N PRO A 478 -0.57 7.73 20.30
CA PRO A 478 0.03 8.89 20.95
C PRO A 478 -1.01 9.93 21.39
N VAL A 479 -2.26 9.80 20.94
CA VAL A 479 -3.37 10.72 21.26
C VAL A 479 -4.11 10.28 22.53
N LEU A 480 -4.49 9.00 22.62
CA LEU A 480 -5.07 8.37 23.81
C LEU A 480 -4.38 7.04 24.06
N ASN A 481 -3.73 6.88 25.21
CA ASN A 481 -3.13 5.61 25.59
C ASN A 481 -4.18 4.61 26.09
N ASP A 482 -3.82 3.34 26.22
CA ASP A 482 -4.75 2.27 26.58
C ASP A 482 -5.41 2.47 27.96
N LYS A 483 -4.69 3.03 28.94
CA LYS A 483 -5.26 3.35 30.26
C LYS A 483 -6.33 4.45 30.19
N GLU A 484 -6.09 5.46 29.38
CA GLU A 484 -7.04 6.54 29.16
C GLU A 484 -8.26 6.04 28.38
N ARG A 485 -8.06 5.16 27.41
CA ARG A 485 -9.15 4.47 26.68
C ARG A 485 -10.01 3.65 27.64
N GLU A 486 -9.42 2.78 28.45
CA GLU A 486 -10.12 1.98 29.44
C GLU A 486 -10.95 2.83 30.42
N GLN A 487 -10.42 3.99 30.85
CA GLN A 487 -11.15 4.91 31.71
C GLN A 487 -12.33 5.62 31.01
N LEU A 488 -12.16 6.00 29.74
CA LEU A 488 -13.17 6.72 28.98
C LEU A 488 -14.29 5.81 28.48
N PHE A 489 -13.94 4.61 28.00
CA PHE A 489 -14.91 3.66 27.43
C PHE A 489 -15.51 2.71 28.49
N GLY A 490 -14.85 2.57 29.64
CA GLY A 490 -15.30 1.66 30.71
C GLY A 490 -15.03 0.18 30.47
N ASN A 491 -14.33 -0.13 29.35
CA ASN A 491 -13.89 -1.47 28.98
C ASN A 491 -12.54 -1.42 28.26
N ARG A 492 -11.99 -2.58 27.90
CA ARG A 492 -10.71 -2.69 27.18
C ARG A 492 -10.86 -2.93 25.66
N ASP A 493 -12.08 -2.89 25.12
CA ASP A 493 -12.35 -3.27 23.74
C ASP A 493 -11.68 -2.36 22.71
N HIS A 494 -11.33 -1.14 23.13
CA HIS A 494 -10.65 -0.13 22.32
C HIS A 494 -9.14 -0.04 22.59
N CYS A 495 -8.59 -0.93 23.43
CA CYS A 495 -7.15 -0.99 23.73
C CYS A 495 -6.40 -1.74 22.61
N SER A 496 -5.09 -1.49 22.51
CA SER A 496 -4.23 -2.07 21.48
C SER A 496 -4.22 -3.60 21.50
N ASP A 497 -4.19 -4.20 22.70
CA ASP A 497 -4.24 -5.65 22.91
C ASP A 497 -5.56 -6.28 22.43
N ALA A 498 -6.68 -5.61 22.63
CA ALA A 498 -7.99 -6.09 22.17
C ALA A 498 -8.11 -6.03 20.63
N ILE A 499 -7.57 -4.97 20.00
CA ILE A 499 -7.55 -4.83 18.55
C ILE A 499 -6.69 -5.95 17.92
N GLU A 500 -5.51 -6.22 18.49
CA GLU A 500 -4.66 -7.33 18.05
C GLU A 500 -5.37 -8.67 18.19
N ARG A 501 -6.02 -8.90 19.33
CA ARG A 501 -6.78 -10.11 19.58
C ARG A 501 -7.93 -10.32 18.59
N ARG A 502 -8.65 -9.25 18.20
CA ARG A 502 -9.71 -9.36 17.17
C ARG A 502 -9.14 -9.88 15.84
N LYS A 503 -8.00 -9.35 15.37
CA LYS A 503 -7.35 -9.81 14.14
C LYS A 503 -7.00 -11.30 14.19
N LEU A 504 -6.52 -11.78 15.34
CA LEU A 504 -6.23 -13.20 15.56
C LEU A 504 -7.50 -14.05 15.60
N THR A 505 -8.54 -13.55 16.27
CA THR A 505 -9.85 -14.21 16.32
C THR A 505 -10.45 -14.32 14.92
N ASP A 506 -10.34 -13.29 14.09
CA ASP A 506 -10.81 -13.29 12.70
C ASP A 506 -10.10 -14.34 11.85
N LEU A 507 -8.79 -14.49 12.01
CA LEU A 507 -8.05 -15.55 11.32
C LEU A 507 -8.54 -16.94 11.74
N VAL A 508 -8.66 -17.20 13.06
CA VAL A 508 -9.14 -18.47 13.59
C VAL A 508 -10.56 -18.77 13.11
N ARG A 509 -11.45 -17.77 13.17
CA ARG A 509 -12.83 -17.86 12.70
C ARG A 509 -12.91 -18.20 11.21
N THR A 510 -12.15 -17.49 10.36
CA THR A 510 -12.10 -17.73 8.92
C THR A 510 -11.72 -19.17 8.59
N VAL A 511 -10.72 -19.72 9.30
CA VAL A 511 -10.30 -21.10 9.11
C VAL A 511 -11.30 -22.11 9.68
N LEU A 512 -11.97 -21.78 10.78
CA LEU A 512 -13.01 -22.66 11.37
C LEU A 512 -14.27 -22.74 10.51
N MET A 513 -14.67 -21.64 9.87
CA MET A 513 -15.81 -21.63 8.94
C MET A 513 -15.55 -22.49 7.71
N ALA A 514 -14.29 -22.75 7.36
CA ALA A 514 -13.85 -23.65 6.31
C ALA A 514 -13.59 -25.09 6.85
N GLU A 515 -14.55 -25.70 7.51
CA GLU A 515 -14.39 -26.95 8.29
C GLU A 515 -13.72 -28.11 7.58
N ARG A 516 -13.79 -28.20 6.26
CA ARG A 516 -13.22 -29.29 5.44
C ARG A 516 -12.03 -28.84 4.60
N ALA A 517 -11.46 -27.67 4.86
CA ALA A 517 -10.39 -27.11 4.06
C ALA A 517 -9.05 -27.82 4.28
N ASN A 518 -8.32 -27.98 3.18
CA ASN A 518 -6.87 -28.14 3.23
C ASN A 518 -6.27 -26.80 3.64
N LEU A 519 -5.40 -26.82 4.63
CA LEU A 519 -4.84 -25.61 5.20
C LEU A 519 -3.32 -25.64 5.14
N VAL A 520 -2.75 -24.63 4.51
CA VAL A 520 -1.30 -24.36 4.53
C VAL A 520 -1.07 -23.10 5.35
N VAL A 521 -0.12 -23.16 6.28
CA VAL A 521 0.29 -22.04 7.12
C VAL A 521 1.77 -21.79 6.90
N SER A 522 2.12 -20.57 6.53
CA SER A 522 3.43 -20.26 5.97
C SER A 522 4.09 -19.05 6.61
N CYS A 523 5.43 -19.08 6.69
CA CYS A 523 6.25 -17.93 7.09
C CYS A 523 7.54 -17.85 6.26
N SER A 524 8.10 -16.63 6.14
CA SER A 524 9.44 -16.39 5.63
C SER A 524 10.46 -16.29 6.79
N VAL A 525 11.71 -16.70 6.54
CA VAL A 525 12.78 -16.66 7.55
C VAL A 525 13.84 -15.59 7.29
N TYR A 526 13.74 -14.89 6.17
CA TYR A 526 14.70 -13.87 5.77
C TYR A 526 14.04 -12.71 5.06
N ASP A 527 14.41 -11.49 5.46
CA ASP A 527 14.03 -10.27 4.78
C ASP A 527 15.10 -9.90 3.75
N THR A 528 14.71 -9.93 2.49
CA THR A 528 15.64 -9.65 1.38
C THR A 528 15.88 -8.16 1.18
N VAL A 529 14.99 -7.29 1.68
CA VAL A 529 15.11 -5.84 1.61
C VAL A 529 16.02 -5.32 2.71
N GLU A 530 15.75 -5.73 3.95
CA GLU A 530 16.55 -5.33 5.12
C GLU A 530 17.80 -6.22 5.34
N ILE A 531 17.95 -7.27 4.53
CA ILE A 531 19.11 -8.19 4.56
C ILE A 531 19.31 -8.78 5.97
N ARG A 532 18.21 -9.20 6.61
CA ARG A 532 18.25 -9.78 7.97
C ARG A 532 17.39 -11.03 8.10
N ALA A 533 17.78 -11.91 9.04
CA ALA A 533 16.95 -13.04 9.42
C ALA A 533 15.65 -12.58 10.08
N GLN A 534 14.56 -13.26 9.79
CA GLN A 534 13.25 -13.05 10.40
C GLN A 534 12.82 -14.28 11.20
N SER A 535 12.07 -14.05 12.26
CA SER A 535 11.50 -15.10 13.10
C SER A 535 10.04 -15.36 12.74
N PRO A 536 9.57 -16.61 12.82
CA PRO A 536 8.15 -16.90 12.74
C PRO A 536 7.36 -16.13 13.80
N SER A 537 6.12 -15.78 13.50
CA SER A 537 5.24 -15.10 14.45
C SER A 537 4.85 -16.03 15.62
N ALA A 538 4.36 -15.42 16.70
CA ALA A 538 3.83 -16.17 17.86
C ALA A 538 2.74 -17.15 17.43
N VAL A 539 1.86 -16.77 16.50
CA VAL A 539 0.77 -17.61 15.97
C VAL A 539 1.32 -18.87 15.29
N TYR A 540 2.30 -18.70 14.38
CA TYR A 540 2.94 -19.82 13.70
C TYR A 540 3.61 -20.78 14.71
N THR A 541 4.30 -20.20 15.70
CA THR A 541 4.99 -20.96 16.74
C THR A 541 4.00 -21.75 17.61
N VAL A 542 2.87 -21.18 17.98
CA VAL A 542 1.79 -21.84 18.74
C VAL A 542 1.20 -23.00 17.92
N ILE A 543 0.90 -22.78 16.64
CA ILE A 543 0.38 -23.82 15.74
C ILE A 543 1.38 -24.99 15.64
N ALA A 544 2.67 -24.72 15.51
CA ALA A 544 3.71 -25.73 15.45
C ALA A 544 3.81 -26.52 16.78
N ALA A 545 3.75 -25.81 17.91
CA ALA A 545 3.79 -26.43 19.25
C ALA A 545 2.58 -27.36 19.51
N GLU A 546 1.36 -26.92 19.15
CA GLU A 546 0.14 -27.75 19.25
C GLU A 546 0.22 -29.01 18.34
N LYS A 547 0.98 -28.93 17.24
CA LYS A 547 1.30 -30.07 16.38
C LYS A 547 2.41 -30.98 16.92
N GLY A 548 3.13 -30.55 17.97
CA GLY A 548 4.31 -31.22 18.47
C GLY A 548 5.54 -31.13 17.56
N ILE A 549 5.59 -30.11 16.69
CA ILE A 549 6.67 -29.91 15.72
C ILE A 549 7.57 -28.78 16.21
N ASP A 550 8.87 -29.03 16.29
CA ASP A 550 9.87 -27.99 16.51
C ASP A 550 10.02 -27.15 15.23
N VAL A 551 9.74 -25.87 15.32
CA VAL A 551 9.81 -24.92 14.20
C VAL A 551 11.18 -24.96 13.50
N ASN A 552 12.27 -25.14 14.25
CA ASN A 552 13.64 -25.17 13.70
C ASN A 552 13.93 -26.42 12.87
N LYS A 553 13.13 -27.47 13.01
CA LYS A 553 13.27 -28.72 12.26
C LYS A 553 12.46 -28.73 10.96
N ILE A 554 11.60 -27.73 10.74
CA ILE A 554 10.90 -27.59 9.47
C ILE A 554 11.90 -27.09 8.43
N GLU A 555 12.03 -27.84 7.33
CA GLU A 555 12.94 -27.51 6.23
C GLU A 555 12.57 -26.14 5.61
N VAL A 556 13.56 -25.30 5.41
CA VAL A 556 13.38 -24.02 4.73
C VAL A 556 13.38 -24.25 3.23
N TYR A 557 12.27 -23.91 2.59
CA TYR A 557 12.17 -24.00 1.15
C TYR A 557 12.89 -22.82 0.48
N ASP A 558 13.82 -23.19 -0.42
CA ASP A 558 14.47 -22.25 -1.32
C ASP A 558 14.20 -22.70 -2.77
N TYR A 559 13.46 -21.89 -3.50
CA TYR A 559 13.08 -22.16 -4.87
C TYR A 559 14.30 -22.42 -5.78
N LEU A 560 15.39 -21.70 -5.59
CA LEU A 560 16.60 -21.88 -6.40
C LEU A 560 17.24 -23.23 -6.19
N SER A 561 17.21 -23.76 -4.97
CA SER A 561 17.73 -25.10 -4.66
C SER A 561 16.80 -26.21 -5.14
N ASP A 562 15.52 -25.99 -5.22
CA ASP A 562 14.49 -26.99 -5.49
C ASP A 562 13.89 -26.91 -6.89
N ARG A 563 14.34 -25.95 -7.70
CA ARG A 563 13.84 -25.67 -9.07
C ARG A 563 13.75 -26.91 -9.95
N ARG A 564 14.61 -27.91 -9.73
CA ARG A 564 14.60 -29.18 -10.48
C ARG A 564 13.49 -30.15 -10.07
N LYS A 565 12.88 -29.93 -8.90
CA LYS A 565 11.82 -30.79 -8.35
C LYS A 565 10.42 -30.25 -8.66
N VAL A 566 10.31 -29.00 -9.07
CA VAL A 566 9.03 -28.38 -9.38
C VAL A 566 8.64 -28.70 -10.81
N SER A 567 7.68 -29.59 -10.96
CA SER A 567 7.04 -29.88 -12.25
C SER A 567 5.94 -28.84 -12.49
N VAL A 568 6.21 -27.85 -13.32
CA VAL A 568 5.18 -26.91 -13.80
C VAL A 568 4.51 -27.54 -15.01
N ARG A 569 3.17 -27.50 -15.10
CA ARG A 569 2.44 -27.93 -16.29
C ARG A 569 2.99 -27.18 -17.52
N SER A 570 3.35 -27.92 -18.57
CA SER A 570 4.02 -27.41 -19.77
C SER A 570 3.31 -26.22 -20.43
N GLU A 571 2.00 -26.09 -20.26
CA GLU A 571 1.17 -25.01 -20.79
C GLU A 571 1.35 -23.67 -20.07
N ILE A 572 1.97 -23.67 -18.87
CA ILE A 572 2.14 -22.50 -18.01
C ILE A 572 3.63 -22.15 -17.86
N SER A 573 4.55 -22.95 -18.43
CA SER A 573 5.98 -22.76 -18.19
C SER A 573 6.51 -21.47 -18.86
N LEU A 574 7.35 -20.74 -18.12
CA LEU A 574 8.15 -19.60 -18.62
C LEU A 574 8.89 -19.93 -19.93
N ASN A 575 9.27 -21.21 -20.12
CA ASN A 575 9.92 -21.67 -21.32
C ASN A 575 9.02 -21.58 -22.55
N SER A 576 7.69 -21.77 -22.45
CA SER A 576 6.80 -21.63 -23.61
C SER A 576 6.66 -20.19 -24.08
N ALA A 577 6.59 -19.22 -23.16
CA ALA A 577 6.56 -17.79 -23.50
C ALA A 577 7.92 -17.33 -24.06
N PHE A 578 9.02 -17.84 -23.52
CA PHE A 578 10.37 -17.55 -24.01
C PHE A 578 10.63 -18.20 -25.36
N LEU A 579 10.22 -19.45 -25.57
CA LEU A 579 10.35 -20.16 -26.83
C LEU A 579 9.46 -19.58 -27.94
N ASN A 580 8.24 -19.13 -27.61
CA ASN A 580 7.38 -18.41 -28.55
C ASN A 580 8.03 -17.10 -28.99
N LYS A 581 8.62 -16.34 -28.07
CA LYS A 581 9.30 -15.08 -28.34
C LYS A 581 10.63 -15.32 -29.08
N ALA A 582 11.34 -16.39 -28.81
CA ALA A 582 12.53 -16.81 -29.54
C ALA A 582 12.19 -17.27 -30.96
N GLY A 583 11.01 -17.90 -31.19
CA GLY A 583 10.47 -18.19 -32.50
C GLY A 583 10.17 -16.96 -33.33
N GLU A 584 9.64 -15.88 -32.71
CA GLU A 584 9.42 -14.57 -33.35
C GLU A 584 10.73 -13.87 -33.75
N ILE A 585 11.85 -14.17 -33.09
CA ILE A 585 13.19 -13.60 -33.40
C ILE A 585 13.92 -14.43 -34.49
N GLY A 586 13.27 -15.40 -35.10
CA GLY A 586 13.83 -16.16 -36.22
C GLY A 586 14.82 -17.26 -35.83
N LEU A 587 14.81 -17.70 -34.60
CA LEU A 587 15.49 -18.91 -34.16
C LEU A 587 14.66 -20.13 -34.57
N HIS A 588 14.69 -20.44 -35.87
CA HIS A 588 13.99 -21.58 -36.44
C HIS A 588 14.75 -22.87 -36.20
N ASP A 589 13.96 -23.86 -35.85
CA ASP A 589 14.07 -25.30 -36.03
C ASP A 589 14.69 -26.16 -34.92
N ASP A 590 13.92 -27.21 -34.62
CA ASP A 590 14.22 -28.40 -33.80
C ASP A 590 14.61 -28.12 -32.32
N GLY A 591 13.61 -28.15 -31.43
CA GLY A 591 13.75 -27.89 -29.99
C GLY A 591 14.83 -28.73 -29.28
N ALA A 592 15.21 -29.90 -29.82
CA ALA A 592 16.31 -30.70 -29.29
C ALA A 592 17.69 -30.11 -29.64
N LYS A 593 17.87 -29.60 -30.86
CA LYS A 593 19.15 -29.00 -31.29
C LYS A 593 19.39 -27.62 -30.68
N GLN A 594 18.32 -26.86 -30.37
CA GLN A 594 18.43 -25.57 -29.72
C GLN A 594 18.87 -25.67 -28.26
N SER A 595 18.42 -26.70 -27.54
CA SER A 595 18.90 -26.95 -26.17
C SER A 595 20.38 -27.30 -26.12
N GLU A 596 20.89 -28.07 -27.09
CA GLU A 596 22.33 -28.35 -27.22
C GLU A 596 23.12 -27.08 -27.61
N SER A 597 22.64 -26.29 -28.54
CA SER A 597 23.35 -25.08 -28.96
C SER A 597 23.35 -23.97 -27.86
N LEU A 598 22.31 -23.86 -27.05
CA LEU A 598 22.27 -22.92 -25.93
C LEU A 598 23.20 -23.41 -24.80
N THR A 599 23.22 -24.69 -24.53
CA THR A 599 24.13 -25.30 -23.53
C THR A 599 25.59 -25.14 -24.00
N GLU A 600 25.86 -25.41 -25.25
CA GLU A 600 27.21 -25.25 -25.85
C GLU A 600 27.64 -23.78 -25.88
N TYR A 601 26.70 -22.83 -26.15
CA TYR A 601 26.96 -21.39 -26.08
C TYR A 601 27.24 -20.93 -24.64
N LEU A 602 26.47 -21.42 -23.67
CA LEU A 602 26.67 -21.11 -22.25
C LEU A 602 27.97 -21.73 -21.71
N ASP A 603 28.33 -22.95 -22.16
CA ASP A 603 29.57 -23.59 -21.80
C ASP A 603 30.79 -22.89 -22.44
N LYS A 604 30.72 -22.48 -23.71
CA LYS A 604 31.74 -21.63 -24.34
C LYS A 604 31.89 -20.26 -23.63
N GLN A 605 30.78 -19.63 -23.23
CA GLN A 605 30.83 -18.43 -22.43
C GLN A 605 31.47 -18.68 -21.04
N ARG A 606 31.19 -19.82 -20.44
CA ARG A 606 31.78 -20.24 -19.18
C ARG A 606 33.27 -20.53 -19.31
N GLU A 607 33.69 -21.25 -20.36
CA GLU A 607 35.09 -21.53 -20.65
C GLU A 607 35.88 -20.24 -20.93
N SER A 608 35.35 -19.31 -21.76
CA SER A 608 36.01 -18.04 -22.03
C SER A 608 36.17 -17.17 -20.77
N ARG A 609 35.23 -17.25 -19.83
CA ARG A 609 35.34 -16.57 -18.53
C ARG A 609 36.37 -17.19 -17.60
N ILE A 610 36.48 -18.55 -17.64
CA ILE A 610 37.49 -19.28 -16.91
C ILE A 610 38.88 -18.98 -17.48
N ASP A 611 39.00 -18.85 -18.80
CA ASP A 611 40.28 -18.54 -19.45
C ASP A 611 40.73 -17.11 -19.12
N ILE A 612 39.84 -16.13 -19.12
CA ILE A 612 40.16 -14.75 -18.67
C ILE A 612 40.60 -14.74 -17.21
N LEU A 613 39.92 -15.48 -16.34
CA LEU A 613 40.32 -15.59 -14.93
C LEU A 613 41.65 -16.31 -14.78
N ARG A 614 41.91 -17.35 -15.60
CA ARG A 614 43.18 -18.09 -15.62
C ARG A 614 44.33 -17.21 -16.09
N GLU A 615 44.15 -16.47 -17.17
CA GLU A 615 45.12 -15.51 -17.70
C GLU A 615 45.43 -14.39 -16.69
N MET A 616 44.45 -13.95 -15.94
CA MET A 616 44.62 -12.97 -14.85
C MET A 616 45.35 -13.55 -13.65
N CYS A 617 45.16 -14.85 -13.33
CA CYS A 617 45.83 -15.56 -12.24
C CYS A 617 47.27 -15.98 -12.60
N GLU A 618 47.59 -16.15 -13.89
CA GLU A 618 48.93 -16.46 -14.38
C GLU A 618 49.87 -15.25 -14.40
N ASN A 619 49.33 -14.02 -14.32
CA ASN A 619 50.12 -12.80 -14.13
C ASN A 619 50.57 -12.70 -12.64
N GLU A 620 51.87 -12.78 -12.40
CA GLU A 620 52.52 -12.88 -11.06
C GLU A 620 52.24 -11.74 -10.08
N HIS A 621 51.33 -10.78 -10.40
CA HIS A 621 51.05 -9.59 -9.59
C HIS A 621 49.58 -9.25 -9.43
N PHE A 622 48.69 -10.26 -9.37
CA PHE A 622 47.28 -10.00 -9.10
C PHE A 622 47.03 -9.70 -7.61
N ILE A 623 46.91 -8.43 -7.27
CA ILE A 623 46.62 -7.96 -5.91
C ILE A 623 45.12 -7.77 -5.75
N ILE A 624 44.49 -8.59 -4.91
CA ILE A 624 43.07 -8.45 -4.53
C ILE A 624 42.98 -7.71 -3.21
N SER A 625 42.20 -6.61 -3.17
CA SER A 625 41.86 -5.96 -1.90
C SER A 625 40.87 -6.81 -1.10
N ALA A 626 40.84 -6.64 0.22
CA ALA A 626 39.88 -7.35 1.09
C ALA A 626 38.41 -7.10 0.65
N THR A 627 38.08 -5.89 0.22
CA THR A 627 36.76 -5.55 -0.31
C THR A 627 36.46 -6.25 -1.63
N SER A 628 37.41 -6.36 -2.53
CA SER A 628 37.28 -7.09 -3.79
C SER A 628 37.09 -8.58 -3.55
N LEU A 629 37.81 -9.15 -2.60
CA LEU A 629 37.65 -10.57 -2.21
C LEU A 629 36.26 -10.80 -1.60
N SER A 630 35.78 -9.90 -0.75
CA SER A 630 34.42 -9.98 -0.20
C SER A 630 33.35 -9.90 -1.29
N THR A 631 33.52 -9.02 -2.29
CA THR A 631 32.61 -8.93 -3.45
C THR A 631 32.62 -10.22 -4.26
N MET A 632 33.78 -10.82 -4.48
CA MET A 632 33.94 -12.07 -5.20
C MET A 632 33.26 -13.24 -4.49
N LEU A 633 33.37 -13.32 -3.17
CA LEU A 633 32.74 -14.36 -2.35
C LEU A 633 31.22 -14.21 -2.28
N GLN A 634 30.72 -12.97 -2.27
CA GLN A 634 29.28 -12.70 -2.28
C GLN A 634 28.65 -12.95 -3.66
N CYS A 635 29.28 -12.50 -4.73
CA CYS A 635 28.79 -12.66 -6.10
C CYS A 635 29.95 -12.58 -7.11
N PRO A 636 30.43 -13.72 -7.64
CA PRO A 636 31.52 -13.73 -8.64
C PRO A 636 31.18 -12.90 -9.89
N LEU A 637 29.91 -12.86 -10.30
CA LEU A 637 29.46 -12.10 -11.48
C LEU A 637 29.57 -10.60 -11.24
N ARG A 638 29.20 -10.13 -10.04
CA ARG A 638 29.36 -8.73 -9.64
C ARG A 638 30.82 -8.33 -9.58
N PHE A 639 31.68 -9.20 -9.00
CA PHE A 639 33.13 -9.00 -8.97
C PHE A 639 33.69 -8.87 -10.40
N PHE A 640 33.26 -9.74 -11.32
CA PHE A 640 33.68 -9.65 -12.70
C PHE A 640 33.35 -8.29 -13.34
N TYR A 641 32.09 -7.85 -13.23
CA TYR A 641 31.68 -6.58 -13.84
C TYR A 641 32.32 -5.37 -13.16
N GLU A 642 32.33 -5.29 -11.85
CA GLU A 642 32.82 -4.11 -11.13
C GLU A 642 34.34 -4.01 -11.09
N ARG A 643 35.07 -5.14 -11.03
CA ARG A 643 36.51 -5.18 -10.74
C ARG A 643 37.38 -5.61 -11.93
N ILE A 644 36.85 -6.44 -12.82
CA ILE A 644 37.59 -6.94 -13.98
C ILE A 644 37.17 -6.16 -15.24
N ALA A 645 35.87 -6.09 -15.50
CA ALA A 645 35.34 -5.40 -16.68
C ALA A 645 35.21 -3.88 -16.49
N HIS A 646 35.43 -3.37 -15.27
CA HIS A 646 35.33 -1.94 -14.92
C HIS A 646 34.02 -1.28 -15.37
N VAL A 647 32.91 -2.04 -15.30
CA VAL A 647 31.59 -1.51 -15.60
C VAL A 647 31.16 -0.63 -14.43
N GLU A 648 31.18 0.65 -14.62
CA GLU A 648 30.69 1.61 -13.65
C GLU A 648 29.15 1.60 -13.63
N LYS A 649 28.58 1.62 -12.44
CA LYS A 649 27.14 1.87 -12.30
C LYS A 649 26.84 3.25 -12.87
N PRO A 650 25.74 3.41 -13.64
CA PRO A 650 25.28 4.74 -14.00
C PRO A 650 25.16 5.59 -12.75
N GLN A 651 25.93 6.65 -12.63
CA GLN A 651 25.79 7.57 -11.53
C GLN A 651 24.40 8.22 -11.67
N GLU A 652 23.49 7.88 -10.79
CA GLU A 652 22.30 8.71 -10.58
C GLU A 652 22.81 10.06 -10.08
N VAL A 653 22.77 11.04 -10.95
CA VAL A 653 23.11 12.42 -10.61
C VAL A 653 21.92 13.00 -9.87
N ASP A 654 21.80 12.65 -8.60
CA ASP A 654 20.84 13.27 -7.69
C ASP A 654 21.44 14.63 -7.29
N ILE A 655 21.05 15.68 -8.01
CA ILE A 655 21.47 17.04 -7.69
C ILE A 655 20.48 17.57 -6.66
N ASP A 656 20.80 17.36 -5.39
CA ASP A 656 20.19 18.13 -4.31
C ASP A 656 20.70 19.55 -4.37
N ARG A 657 19.87 20.50 -4.81
CA ARG A 657 20.24 21.93 -4.87
C ARG A 657 20.38 22.58 -3.50
N SER A 658 19.87 21.96 -2.44
CA SER A 658 20.08 22.41 -1.07
C SER A 658 21.45 22.02 -0.52
N ALA A 659 22.12 21.04 -1.14
CA ALA A 659 23.43 20.57 -0.78
C ALA A 659 24.43 20.83 -1.93
N TRP A 660 25.36 21.73 -1.71
CA TRP A 660 26.46 22.01 -2.65
C TRP A 660 27.24 20.74 -3.05
N LEU A 661 27.48 19.83 -2.08
CA LEU A 661 28.22 18.58 -2.30
C LEU A 661 27.44 17.38 -1.81
N LYS A 662 27.45 16.27 -2.56
CA LYS A 662 26.93 14.97 -2.11
C LYS A 662 27.65 14.50 -0.85
N GLY A 663 27.00 13.67 -0.03
CA GLY A 663 27.51 13.21 1.25
C GLY A 663 28.93 12.60 1.18
N ASN A 664 29.20 11.75 0.18
CA ASN A 664 30.54 11.16 -0.06
C ASN A 664 31.56 12.20 -0.54
N VAL A 665 31.17 13.09 -1.44
CA VAL A 665 32.03 14.18 -1.95
C VAL A 665 32.31 15.20 -0.86
N LYS A 666 31.31 15.49 -0.01
CA LYS A 666 31.48 16.33 1.19
C LYS A 666 32.50 15.72 2.16
N GLY A 667 32.45 14.39 2.35
CA GLY A 667 33.44 13.67 3.11
C GLY A 667 34.87 13.85 2.55
N MET A 668 35.03 13.61 1.25
CA MET A 668 36.33 13.80 0.56
C MET A 668 36.83 15.24 0.66
N TYR A 669 35.95 16.22 0.46
CA TYR A 669 36.27 17.64 0.59
C TYR A 669 36.80 17.99 1.98
N ILE A 670 36.14 17.54 3.06
CA ILE A 670 36.60 17.76 4.43
C ILE A 670 37.91 17.03 4.69
N HIS A 671 38.08 15.80 4.23
CA HIS A 671 39.34 15.05 4.36
C HIS A 671 40.48 15.76 3.66
N GLU A 672 40.29 16.30 2.46
CA GLU A 672 41.34 17.02 1.71
C GLU A 672 41.76 18.30 2.41
N ILE A 673 40.83 19.07 3.00
CA ILE A 673 41.14 20.23 3.83
C ILE A 673 41.98 19.83 5.04
N MET A 674 41.55 18.81 5.78
CA MET A 674 42.23 18.34 6.98
C MET A 674 43.59 17.73 6.66
N GLU A 675 43.72 17.00 5.55
CA GLU A 675 45.00 16.44 5.11
C GLU A 675 45.98 17.51 4.73
N ASN A 676 45.57 18.54 3.97
CA ASN A 676 46.43 19.66 3.58
C ASN A 676 46.85 20.47 4.83
N TYR A 677 45.94 20.70 5.77
CA TYR A 677 46.28 21.37 7.02
C TYR A 677 47.28 20.56 7.84
N ALA A 678 47.05 19.25 8.02
CA ALA A 678 47.96 18.38 8.74
C ALA A 678 49.36 18.31 8.09
N LYS A 679 49.42 18.17 6.74
CA LYS A 679 50.69 18.19 6.02
C LYS A 679 51.46 19.50 6.20
N THR A 680 50.76 20.62 6.26
CA THR A 680 51.38 21.94 6.44
C THR A 680 51.87 22.14 7.88
N VAL A 681 51.04 21.77 8.87
CA VAL A 681 51.38 21.93 10.32
C VAL A 681 52.47 20.95 10.74
N LEU A 682 52.44 19.71 10.24
CA LEU A 682 53.39 18.66 10.65
C LEU A 682 54.68 18.65 9.84
N LYS A 683 54.79 19.47 8.80
CA LYS A 683 55.98 19.50 7.96
C LYS A 683 57.23 19.89 8.76
N GLY A 684 58.09 18.92 8.99
CA GLY A 684 59.36 19.11 9.69
C GLY A 684 59.29 19.26 11.22
N LYS A 685 58.11 18.99 11.84
CA LYS A 685 57.89 19.05 13.28
C LYS A 685 57.67 17.65 13.88
N SER A 686 58.17 17.47 15.09
CA SER A 686 57.82 16.30 15.91
C SER A 686 56.43 16.49 16.54
N ALA A 687 55.76 15.38 16.96
CA ALA A 687 54.45 15.44 17.60
C ALA A 687 54.40 16.32 18.85
N ALA A 688 55.56 16.48 19.54
CA ALA A 688 55.69 17.33 20.73
C ALA A 688 55.79 18.84 20.42
N GLU A 689 56.05 19.20 19.16
CA GLU A 689 56.21 20.60 18.70
C GLU A 689 54.94 21.12 18.01
N VAL A 690 53.93 20.33 17.93
CA VAL A 690 52.63 20.72 17.34
C VAL A 690 51.81 21.48 18.38
N SER A 691 51.43 22.71 18.07
CA SER A 691 50.61 23.54 18.93
C SER A 691 49.23 22.88 19.19
N GLU A 692 48.77 22.96 20.44
CA GLU A 692 47.41 22.53 20.79
C GLU A 692 46.30 23.44 20.19
N THR A 693 46.67 24.61 19.65
CA THR A 693 45.76 25.58 19.07
C THR A 693 45.76 25.50 17.53
N VAL A 694 44.58 25.46 16.94
CA VAL A 694 44.42 25.49 15.48
C VAL A 694 44.75 26.88 14.94
N ASP A 695 45.66 26.95 13.97
CA ASP A 695 45.91 28.19 13.22
C ASP A 695 44.77 28.46 12.23
N LYS A 696 43.87 29.36 12.64
CA LYS A 696 42.69 29.70 11.86
C LYS A 696 42.99 30.34 10.52
N ALA A 697 44.02 31.23 10.47
CA ALA A 697 44.36 31.92 9.22
C ALA A 697 44.88 30.95 8.18
N MET A 698 45.71 30.00 8.57
CA MET A 698 46.18 28.93 7.71
C MET A 698 45.08 27.97 7.28
N LEU A 699 44.14 27.64 8.18
CA LEU A 699 43.00 26.78 7.86
C LEU A 699 42.05 27.46 6.85
N ASP A 700 41.81 28.77 7.02
CA ASP A 700 40.98 29.57 6.12
C ASP A 700 41.61 29.66 4.69
N GLU A 701 42.94 29.83 4.60
CA GLU A 701 43.65 29.84 3.32
C GLU A 701 43.57 28.49 2.59
N ILE A 702 43.76 27.39 3.32
CA ILE A 702 43.63 26.03 2.79
C ILE A 702 42.16 25.76 2.37
N PHE A 703 41.19 26.17 3.21
CA PHE A 703 39.78 26.06 2.91
C PHE A 703 39.41 26.78 1.61
N GLU A 704 39.85 28.03 1.44
CA GLU A 704 39.59 28.77 0.19
C GLU A 704 40.24 28.11 -1.03
N SER A 705 41.45 27.61 -0.90
CA SER A 705 42.17 26.96 -2.00
C SER A 705 41.50 25.67 -2.44
N VAL A 706 41.11 24.81 -1.50
CA VAL A 706 40.40 23.55 -1.79
C VAL A 706 39.00 23.83 -2.30
N SER A 707 38.28 24.80 -1.72
CA SER A 707 36.92 25.20 -2.17
C SER A 707 36.90 25.66 -3.61
N LYS A 708 37.89 26.41 -4.06
CA LYS A 708 38.00 26.85 -5.49
C LYS A 708 38.12 25.68 -6.45
N ASN A 709 38.78 24.59 -6.05
CA ASN A 709 38.92 23.40 -6.87
C ASN A 709 37.58 22.64 -6.96
N TYR A 710 36.88 22.51 -5.83
CA TYR A 710 35.56 21.86 -5.81
C TYR A 710 34.48 22.67 -6.53
N LEU A 711 34.47 24.01 -6.40
CA LEU A 711 33.57 24.88 -7.14
C LEU A 711 33.76 24.84 -8.68
N ARG A 712 34.94 24.42 -9.15
CA ARG A 712 35.21 24.23 -10.58
C ARG A 712 34.75 22.87 -11.10
N ASN A 713 34.76 21.85 -10.23
CA ASN A 713 34.56 20.46 -10.65
C ASN A 713 33.17 19.92 -10.32
N TYR A 714 32.43 20.57 -9.43
CA TYR A 714 31.10 20.22 -8.95
C TYR A 714 30.16 21.44 -8.94
#